data_15f0e4c3fd9c69004771261b3b1b9d08
#
_entry.id   15f0e4c3fd9c69004771261b3b1b9d08
#
_cell.length_a   1.000
_cell.length_b   1.000
_cell.length_c   1.000
_cell.angle_alpha   90.00
_cell.angle_beta   90.00
_cell.angle_gamma   90.00
#
_symmetry.space_group_name_H-M   'P 1'
#
loop_
_entity.id
_entity.type
_entity.pdbx_description
1 polymer ?
#
loop_
_entity_poly.entity_id
_entity_poly.type
_entity_poly.pdbx_seq_one_letter_code
_entity_poly.pdbx_strand_id
1 'polypeptide(L)'
;MTRFAQSRRVVVFEEPIPLEADAEARLDMRTDAKSGVTIATPRLPEGLDGDRAEAALERLLDGLVEAEKIERPVLWYYTPMMLGFSRRLAEDAACVVYDCMDELSNFRFAPERLKTLERDLVGLADVVFTGGYSLYEAKRGWHANIHPFPSSVDRAHFAKARAQSHAANEAEPDDQAHLPHPRLGFYGVIDERMDLQLIAALADAHPDWSIVMVGPVVKVDPADLPRRYNLHYLGGKGYADLPKYLAGWDVALMPFAINESTRFISPTKTPEYLAGGKPVVSTAIVDVIRHYGELDAVRVADDHQGFIAECEAALAMSQTGIDKTGRPWLEAVDKVLADLSWDTTYARMAALVDEGMVRRSQAAATAVNAPAIQPAGRRRHFDYLICGAGFAGSVLAERLASQSNKKVLLIDRRPHVGGNAYDKHDEAGILFHQYGPHIFHTNSDEIVRHLSQFTGWRTYEHKVLASVDGQLVPIPINRTTVNMLYGLNLTTDEQCEAFLKSKAEPVDRIRTSEDVVVSAVGRELYEKFFQGYTRKQWGVDPSQLDKSVTSRVPTRTNTDDRYFNDSFQAMPKLGFTHMFENMLDHDNITIMTETEFADVKDDVLYDRLVFTGPVDEFFDFRYGKLPYRSLRFVHQTHDMEQYQPVAVVNYPHPDTPYTRISEYKHLTGQKHAKTSITFEYPSAEGDPYYPIPREENQVLYKKYEALALARPDVSFVGRLATYKYYNMDQVVGQALATYRRLVERERAGELATGRELESGLRA
;
A
#
# COMPACT_ATOMS: atom_id res chain seq x y z
N MET A 1 -23.32 10.13 -12.86
CA MET A 1 -24.50 9.44 -13.39
C MET A 1 -25.36 10.33 -14.30
N THR A 2 -25.68 11.57 -13.96
CA THR A 2 -26.53 12.46 -14.81
C THR A 2 -25.98 12.68 -16.23
N ARG A 3 -24.66 12.71 -16.44
CA ARG A 3 -24.03 12.79 -17.76
C ARG A 3 -24.14 11.49 -18.54
N PHE A 4 -23.99 10.35 -17.88
CA PHE A 4 -24.25 9.04 -18.49
C PHE A 4 -25.73 8.90 -18.92
N ALA A 5 -26.66 9.48 -18.16
CA ALA A 5 -28.08 9.47 -18.51
C ALA A 5 -28.44 10.21 -19.79
N GLN A 6 -27.54 11.05 -20.31
CA GLN A 6 -27.74 11.72 -21.63
C GLN A 6 -27.57 10.76 -22.82
N SER A 7 -26.83 9.66 -22.64
CA SER A 7 -26.50 8.71 -23.71
C SER A 7 -26.92 7.28 -23.42
N ARG A 8 -27.24 6.96 -22.16
CA ARG A 8 -27.58 5.61 -21.70
C ARG A 8 -28.74 5.68 -20.69
N ARG A 9 -29.52 4.62 -20.61
CA ARG A 9 -30.47 4.47 -19.50
C ARG A 9 -29.69 4.22 -18.22
N VAL A 10 -29.95 5.00 -17.18
CA VAL A 10 -29.28 4.88 -15.88
C VAL A 10 -30.30 4.56 -14.79
N VAL A 11 -30.08 3.50 -14.06
CA VAL A 11 -30.84 3.11 -12.87
C VAL A 11 -29.85 3.12 -11.69
N VAL A 12 -30.19 3.84 -10.63
CA VAL A 12 -29.43 3.89 -9.38
C VAL A 12 -30.17 3.05 -8.35
N PHE A 13 -29.56 1.96 -7.89
CA PHE A 13 -30.06 1.16 -6.80
C PHE A 13 -29.44 1.70 -5.50
N GLU A 14 -30.27 2.35 -4.67
CA GLU A 14 -29.80 3.03 -3.45
C GLU A 14 -29.61 2.06 -2.28
N GLU A 15 -29.00 2.55 -1.20
CA GLU A 15 -28.95 1.84 0.08
C GLU A 15 -30.35 1.62 0.65
N PRO A 16 -30.60 0.50 1.36
CA PRO A 16 -31.90 0.19 1.87
C PRO A 16 -32.33 1.16 2.99
N ILE A 17 -33.58 1.54 2.98
CA ILE A 17 -34.22 2.34 4.04
C ILE A 17 -35.11 1.43 4.87
N PRO A 18 -35.07 1.51 6.22
CA PRO A 18 -35.86 0.65 7.09
C PRO A 18 -37.38 0.93 6.97
N LEU A 19 -38.17 -0.13 7.11
CA LEU A 19 -39.63 -0.17 7.30
C LEU A 19 -39.97 -0.69 8.69
N GLU A 20 -41.24 -0.61 9.07
CA GLU A 20 -41.78 -1.31 10.25
C GLU A 20 -41.47 -2.82 10.17
N ALA A 21 -41.22 -3.46 11.30
CA ALA A 21 -40.68 -4.83 11.37
C ALA A 21 -41.60 -5.90 10.75
N ASP A 22 -42.90 -5.64 10.64
CA ASP A 22 -43.91 -6.52 10.05
C ASP A 22 -44.24 -6.19 8.58
N ALA A 23 -43.63 -5.18 8.01
CA ALA A 23 -43.86 -4.79 6.61
C ALA A 23 -43.12 -5.75 5.63
N GLU A 24 -43.66 -5.87 4.42
CA GLU A 24 -42.99 -6.61 3.35
C GLU A 24 -41.89 -5.76 2.67
N ALA A 25 -40.78 -6.40 2.35
CA ALA A 25 -39.70 -5.77 1.56
C ALA A 25 -40.24 -5.35 0.19
N ARG A 26 -39.95 -4.11 -0.24
CA ARG A 26 -40.38 -3.58 -1.53
C ARG A 26 -39.36 -2.62 -2.11
N LEU A 27 -39.52 -2.31 -3.40
CA LEU A 27 -38.70 -1.33 -4.13
C LEU A 27 -39.54 -0.10 -4.48
N ASP A 28 -39.17 1.05 -3.97
CA ASP A 28 -39.75 2.33 -4.35
C ASP A 28 -39.01 2.89 -5.56
N MET A 29 -39.77 3.20 -6.63
CA MET A 29 -39.19 3.69 -7.90
C MET A 29 -39.56 5.15 -8.14
N ARG A 30 -38.58 5.98 -8.54
CA ARG A 30 -38.83 7.35 -9.00
C ARG A 30 -37.87 7.71 -10.11
N THR A 31 -38.31 8.54 -11.05
CA THR A 31 -37.39 9.07 -12.09
C THR A 31 -37.23 10.57 -11.86
N ASP A 32 -35.96 11.01 -11.83
CA ASP A 32 -35.66 12.44 -11.76
C ASP A 32 -35.97 13.12 -13.09
N ALA A 33 -36.89 14.02 -13.08
CA ALA A 33 -37.41 14.69 -14.29
C ALA A 33 -36.35 15.54 -15.02
N LYS A 34 -35.31 15.99 -14.32
CA LYS A 34 -34.25 16.84 -14.87
C LYS A 34 -33.16 16.02 -15.57
N SER A 35 -32.75 14.92 -14.99
CA SER A 35 -31.64 14.10 -15.47
C SER A 35 -32.08 12.84 -16.22
N GLY A 36 -33.30 12.38 -16.05
CA GLY A 36 -33.81 11.12 -16.59
C GLY A 36 -33.28 9.88 -15.85
N VAL A 37 -32.55 10.05 -14.74
CA VAL A 37 -32.07 8.93 -13.92
C VAL A 37 -33.23 8.31 -13.16
N THR A 38 -33.37 7.00 -13.28
CA THR A 38 -34.32 6.23 -12.46
C THR A 38 -33.63 5.84 -11.15
N ILE A 39 -34.31 6.07 -10.05
CA ILE A 39 -33.83 5.79 -8.69
C ILE A 39 -34.72 4.69 -8.10
N ALA A 40 -34.10 3.60 -7.71
CA ALA A 40 -34.71 2.43 -7.10
C ALA A 40 -34.24 2.33 -5.65
N THR A 41 -35.12 2.64 -4.69
CA THR A 41 -34.82 2.65 -3.26
C THR A 41 -35.42 1.41 -2.59
N PRO A 42 -34.60 0.44 -2.15
CA PRO A 42 -35.08 -0.72 -1.41
C PRO A 42 -35.64 -0.31 -0.05
N ARG A 43 -36.78 -0.91 0.32
CA ARG A 43 -37.40 -0.77 1.64
C ARG A 43 -37.37 -2.12 2.33
N LEU A 44 -36.67 -2.24 3.45
CA LEU A 44 -36.51 -3.47 4.21
C LEU A 44 -37.12 -3.37 5.61
N PRO A 45 -37.80 -4.44 6.12
CA PRO A 45 -38.22 -4.48 7.51
C PRO A 45 -37.09 -4.31 8.49
N GLU A 46 -37.32 -3.56 9.57
CA GLU A 46 -36.32 -3.46 10.66
C GLU A 46 -36.05 -4.84 11.31
N GLY A 47 -34.78 -5.07 11.68
CA GLY A 47 -34.34 -6.27 12.39
C GLY A 47 -34.07 -7.49 11.52
N LEU A 48 -34.01 -7.35 10.18
CA LEU A 48 -33.45 -8.41 9.34
C LEU A 48 -31.94 -8.59 9.63
N ASP A 49 -31.56 -9.85 9.85
CA ASP A 49 -30.12 -10.19 9.92
C ASP A 49 -29.43 -10.04 8.55
N GLY A 50 -28.08 -10.04 8.53
CA GLY A 50 -27.30 -9.78 7.33
C GLY A 50 -27.69 -10.66 6.14
N ASP A 51 -27.81 -11.96 6.34
CA ASP A 51 -28.08 -12.93 5.26
C ASP A 51 -29.52 -12.79 4.73
N ARG A 52 -30.49 -12.54 5.63
CA ARG A 52 -31.89 -12.31 5.22
C ARG A 52 -32.08 -10.99 4.50
N ALA A 53 -31.33 -9.96 4.93
CA ALA A 53 -31.33 -8.67 4.26
C ALA A 53 -30.75 -8.80 2.85
N GLU A 54 -29.64 -9.50 2.68
CA GLU A 54 -29.04 -9.76 1.37
C GLU A 54 -29.96 -10.56 0.45
N ALA A 55 -30.56 -11.63 0.94
CA ALA A 55 -31.52 -12.41 0.16
C ALA A 55 -32.78 -11.60 -0.24
N ALA A 56 -33.19 -10.65 0.58
CA ALA A 56 -34.28 -9.73 0.22
C ALA A 56 -33.83 -8.73 -0.86
N LEU A 57 -32.64 -8.15 -0.74
CA LEU A 57 -32.05 -7.25 -1.74
C LEU A 57 -31.85 -7.93 -3.09
N GLU A 58 -31.35 -9.17 -3.10
CA GLU A 58 -31.18 -9.97 -4.31
C GLU A 58 -32.51 -10.15 -5.04
N ARG A 59 -33.58 -10.56 -4.33
CA ARG A 59 -34.92 -10.69 -4.93
C ARG A 59 -35.44 -9.38 -5.51
N LEU A 60 -35.23 -8.27 -4.80
CA LEU A 60 -35.67 -6.94 -5.28
C LEU A 60 -34.90 -6.50 -6.50
N LEU A 61 -33.59 -6.79 -6.55
CA LEU A 61 -32.72 -6.51 -7.70
C LEU A 61 -33.11 -7.37 -8.91
N ASP A 62 -33.31 -8.67 -8.71
CA ASP A 62 -33.75 -9.60 -9.78
C ASP A 62 -35.10 -9.17 -10.35
N GLY A 63 -36.06 -8.81 -9.48
CA GLY A 63 -37.36 -8.28 -9.90
C GLY A 63 -37.24 -6.96 -10.69
N LEU A 64 -36.32 -6.08 -10.32
CA LEU A 64 -36.04 -4.86 -11.08
C LEU A 64 -35.46 -5.17 -12.46
N VAL A 65 -34.45 -6.08 -12.53
CA VAL A 65 -33.84 -6.49 -13.77
C VAL A 65 -34.85 -7.07 -14.75
N GLU A 66 -35.73 -7.93 -14.28
CA GLU A 66 -36.82 -8.53 -15.07
C GLU A 66 -37.86 -7.50 -15.53
N ALA A 67 -38.39 -6.69 -14.59
CA ALA A 67 -39.41 -5.70 -14.87
C ALA A 67 -38.94 -4.63 -15.87
N GLU A 68 -37.71 -4.20 -15.74
CA GLU A 68 -37.08 -3.16 -16.58
C GLU A 68 -36.39 -3.74 -17.81
N LYS A 69 -36.41 -5.07 -17.99
CA LYS A 69 -35.78 -5.79 -19.12
C LYS A 69 -34.32 -5.39 -19.31
N ILE A 70 -33.56 -5.42 -18.23
CA ILE A 70 -32.15 -5.06 -18.24
C ILE A 70 -31.34 -6.29 -18.72
N GLU A 71 -30.67 -6.13 -19.87
CA GLU A 71 -29.82 -7.18 -20.46
C GLU A 71 -28.38 -6.70 -20.48
N ARG A 72 -27.46 -7.50 -19.90
CA ARG A 72 -26.03 -7.23 -19.85
C ARG A 72 -25.70 -5.76 -19.50
N PRO A 73 -26.01 -5.30 -18.27
CA PRO A 73 -25.78 -3.92 -17.87
C PRO A 73 -24.30 -3.59 -17.74
N VAL A 74 -23.97 -2.30 -17.76
CA VAL A 74 -22.75 -1.79 -17.13
C VAL A 74 -23.07 -1.63 -15.65
N LEU A 75 -22.45 -2.41 -14.78
CA LEU A 75 -22.59 -2.29 -13.35
C LEU A 75 -21.55 -1.33 -12.79
N TRP A 76 -22.02 -0.35 -12.01
CA TRP A 76 -21.18 0.67 -11.41
C TRP A 76 -21.32 0.65 -9.90
N TYR A 77 -20.26 0.22 -9.21
CA TYR A 77 -20.23 0.10 -7.76
C TYR A 77 -19.54 1.29 -7.12
N TYR A 78 -20.20 1.95 -6.17
CA TYR A 78 -19.61 2.94 -5.27
C TYR A 78 -19.22 2.33 -3.93
N THR A 79 -19.75 1.17 -3.60
CA THR A 79 -19.43 0.43 -2.38
C THR A 79 -19.35 -1.07 -2.65
N PRO A 80 -18.34 -1.76 -2.11
CA PRO A 80 -18.24 -3.22 -2.22
C PRO A 80 -19.39 -3.98 -1.57
N MET A 81 -20.09 -3.36 -0.61
CA MET A 81 -21.19 -4.00 0.12
C MET A 81 -22.32 -4.48 -0.80
N MET A 82 -22.51 -3.80 -1.94
CA MET A 82 -23.54 -4.18 -2.92
C MET A 82 -23.21 -5.49 -3.65
N LEU A 83 -21.96 -5.93 -3.66
CA LEU A 83 -21.55 -7.18 -4.32
C LEU A 83 -22.17 -8.41 -3.67
N GLY A 84 -22.45 -8.38 -2.36
CA GLY A 84 -23.02 -9.51 -1.62
C GLY A 84 -24.29 -10.08 -2.25
N PHE A 85 -25.15 -9.22 -2.79
CA PHE A 85 -26.42 -9.63 -3.40
C PHE A 85 -26.52 -9.42 -4.93
N SER A 86 -25.47 -8.90 -5.57
CA SER A 86 -25.47 -8.60 -7.01
C SER A 86 -24.41 -9.37 -7.80
N ARG A 87 -23.63 -10.28 -7.17
CA ARG A 87 -22.52 -11.02 -7.78
C ARG A 87 -22.90 -11.70 -9.10
N ARG A 88 -24.06 -12.39 -9.11
CA ARG A 88 -24.54 -13.09 -10.33
C ARG A 88 -24.75 -12.10 -11.49
N LEU A 89 -25.35 -10.94 -11.21
CA LEU A 89 -25.52 -9.90 -12.22
C LEU A 89 -24.19 -9.31 -12.69
N ALA A 90 -23.19 -9.22 -11.81
CA ALA A 90 -21.84 -8.77 -12.16
C ALA A 90 -21.11 -9.75 -13.09
N GLU A 91 -21.29 -11.06 -12.92
CA GLU A 91 -20.73 -12.06 -13.80
C GLU A 91 -21.29 -11.96 -15.22
N ASP A 92 -22.57 -11.65 -15.38
CA ASP A 92 -23.28 -11.50 -16.67
C ASP A 92 -23.22 -10.08 -17.26
N ALA A 93 -22.62 -9.12 -16.57
CA ALA A 93 -22.58 -7.72 -16.99
C ALA A 93 -21.80 -7.51 -18.30
N ALA A 94 -22.09 -6.43 -19.01
CA ALA A 94 -21.28 -5.99 -20.16
C ALA A 94 -19.95 -5.34 -19.74
N CYS A 95 -19.93 -4.74 -18.54
CA CYS A 95 -18.76 -4.18 -17.90
C CYS A 95 -19.04 -4.00 -16.41
N VAL A 96 -18.05 -4.28 -15.56
CA VAL A 96 -18.10 -4.01 -14.12
C VAL A 96 -17.13 -2.87 -13.82
N VAL A 97 -17.65 -1.80 -13.23
CA VAL A 97 -16.89 -0.62 -12.81
C VAL A 97 -16.90 -0.54 -11.30
N TYR A 98 -15.74 -0.43 -10.68
CA TYR A 98 -15.62 -0.07 -9.27
C TYR A 98 -15.10 1.36 -9.16
N ASP A 99 -15.90 2.25 -8.60
CA ASP A 99 -15.58 3.66 -8.37
C ASP A 99 -15.28 3.87 -6.88
N CYS A 100 -14.03 3.61 -6.53
CA CYS A 100 -13.49 3.70 -5.17
C CYS A 100 -13.23 5.17 -4.82
N MET A 101 -14.25 5.84 -4.31
CA MET A 101 -14.18 7.28 -3.99
C MET A 101 -13.37 7.57 -2.73
N ASP A 102 -13.39 6.66 -1.75
CA ASP A 102 -12.74 6.77 -0.44
C ASP A 102 -12.21 5.41 0.02
N GLU A 103 -11.29 5.39 1.00
CA GLU A 103 -10.91 4.17 1.71
C GLU A 103 -11.97 3.81 2.76
N LEU A 104 -13.07 3.20 2.31
CA LEU A 104 -14.25 2.92 3.14
C LEU A 104 -13.93 2.06 4.37
N SER A 105 -12.88 1.23 4.28
CA SER A 105 -12.46 0.35 5.39
C SER A 105 -11.85 1.11 6.57
N ASN A 106 -11.44 2.37 6.38
CA ASN A 106 -10.87 3.23 7.42
C ASN A 106 -11.92 4.06 8.16
N PHE A 107 -13.18 4.02 7.72
CA PHE A 107 -14.25 4.74 8.42
C PHE A 107 -14.65 4.04 9.71
N ARG A 108 -15.00 4.85 10.69
CA ARG A 108 -15.53 4.36 11.97
C ARG A 108 -16.78 3.50 11.72
N PHE A 109 -16.83 2.31 12.30
CA PHE A 109 -17.90 1.32 12.13
C PHE A 109 -17.96 0.63 10.75
N ALA A 110 -16.90 0.66 9.94
CA ALA A 110 -16.83 -0.13 8.71
C ALA A 110 -17.02 -1.63 9.02
N PRO A 111 -17.91 -2.36 8.31
CA PRO A 111 -18.09 -3.80 8.50
C PRO A 111 -16.80 -4.57 8.18
N GLU A 112 -16.45 -5.58 8.99
CA GLU A 112 -15.23 -6.40 8.75
C GLU A 112 -15.20 -7.04 7.36
N ARG A 113 -16.36 -7.50 6.86
CA ARG A 113 -16.49 -8.11 5.54
C ARG A 113 -16.24 -7.15 4.36
N LEU A 114 -16.24 -5.83 4.60
CA LEU A 114 -16.05 -4.85 3.54
C LEU A 114 -14.72 -5.05 2.80
N LYS A 115 -13.63 -5.36 3.52
CA LYS A 115 -12.31 -5.59 2.91
C LYS A 115 -12.30 -6.82 1.99
N THR A 116 -13.00 -7.88 2.36
CA THR A 116 -13.12 -9.10 1.53
C THR A 116 -13.95 -8.81 0.28
N LEU A 117 -15.11 -8.17 0.46
CA LEU A 117 -15.97 -7.79 -0.68
C LEU A 117 -15.28 -6.80 -1.62
N GLU A 118 -14.42 -5.91 -1.11
CA GLU A 118 -13.67 -4.99 -1.95
C GLU A 118 -12.65 -5.72 -2.83
N ARG A 119 -11.91 -6.69 -2.27
CA ARG A 119 -10.98 -7.52 -3.06
C ARG A 119 -11.72 -8.32 -4.13
N ASP A 120 -12.84 -8.94 -3.76
CA ASP A 120 -13.68 -9.66 -4.71
C ASP A 120 -14.17 -8.76 -5.84
N LEU A 121 -14.65 -7.55 -5.49
CA LEU A 121 -15.14 -6.58 -6.46
C LEU A 121 -14.02 -6.11 -7.41
N VAL A 122 -12.84 -5.83 -6.87
CA VAL A 122 -11.67 -5.47 -7.69
C VAL A 122 -11.31 -6.61 -8.65
N GLY A 123 -11.37 -7.87 -8.19
CA GLY A 123 -11.12 -9.04 -9.05
C GLY A 123 -12.16 -9.26 -10.15
N LEU A 124 -13.40 -8.78 -9.97
CA LEU A 124 -14.49 -8.86 -10.95
C LEU A 124 -14.55 -7.64 -11.88
N ALA A 125 -13.96 -6.51 -11.46
CA ALA A 125 -14.05 -5.25 -12.19
C ALA A 125 -13.26 -5.33 -13.52
N ASP A 126 -13.79 -4.69 -14.55
CA ASP A 126 -13.10 -4.47 -15.83
C ASP A 126 -12.31 -3.15 -15.80
N VAL A 127 -12.73 -2.22 -14.95
CA VAL A 127 -12.07 -0.94 -14.72
C VAL A 127 -12.33 -0.47 -13.29
N VAL A 128 -11.28 0.05 -12.65
CA VAL A 128 -11.34 0.63 -11.31
C VAL A 128 -11.01 2.12 -11.39
N PHE A 129 -11.83 2.95 -10.78
CA PHE A 129 -11.56 4.37 -10.59
C PHE A 129 -11.26 4.64 -9.12
N THR A 130 -10.37 5.60 -8.85
CA THR A 130 -10.09 6.06 -7.48
C THR A 130 -10.36 7.55 -7.35
N GLY A 131 -10.93 7.98 -6.23
CA GLY A 131 -11.35 9.36 -5.99
C GLY A 131 -10.20 10.36 -5.86
N GLY A 132 -8.95 9.89 -5.83
CA GLY A 132 -7.76 10.72 -5.74
C GLY A 132 -6.48 9.95 -6.04
N TYR A 133 -5.37 10.67 -6.15
CA TYR A 133 -4.07 10.06 -6.45
C TYR A 133 -3.47 9.31 -5.26
N SER A 134 -3.68 9.79 -4.04
CA SER A 134 -3.22 9.08 -2.83
C SER A 134 -3.87 7.69 -2.73
N LEU A 135 -5.16 7.60 -3.02
CA LEU A 135 -5.89 6.33 -3.06
C LEU A 135 -5.45 5.46 -4.25
N TYR A 136 -5.23 6.07 -5.42
CA TYR A 136 -4.67 5.38 -6.58
C TYR A 136 -3.32 4.74 -6.26
N GLU A 137 -2.40 5.48 -5.66
CA GLU A 137 -1.08 4.95 -5.29
C GLU A 137 -1.15 3.79 -4.31
N ALA A 138 -2.11 3.84 -3.37
CA ALA A 138 -2.34 2.76 -2.43
C ALA A 138 -2.90 1.49 -3.09
N LYS A 139 -3.72 1.65 -4.13
CA LYS A 139 -4.46 0.54 -4.76
C LYS A 139 -4.00 0.20 -6.19
N ARG A 140 -3.05 0.93 -6.79
CA ARG A 140 -2.62 0.71 -8.19
C ARG A 140 -2.07 -0.70 -8.48
N GLY A 141 -1.63 -1.42 -7.45
CA GLY A 141 -1.21 -2.82 -7.57
C GLY A 141 -2.37 -3.82 -7.46
N TRP A 142 -3.60 -3.38 -7.20
CA TRP A 142 -4.73 -4.26 -7.02
C TRP A 142 -5.42 -4.63 -8.33
N HIS A 143 -5.32 -3.76 -9.35
CA HIS A 143 -5.98 -3.97 -10.63
C HIS A 143 -5.16 -3.38 -11.79
N ALA A 144 -5.02 -4.12 -12.91
CA ALA A 144 -4.25 -3.68 -14.06
C ALA A 144 -4.85 -2.46 -14.78
N ASN A 145 -6.18 -2.30 -14.69
CA ASN A 145 -6.93 -1.21 -15.32
C ASN A 145 -7.53 -0.28 -14.25
N ILE A 146 -6.67 0.36 -13.46
CA ILE A 146 -7.04 1.30 -12.42
C ILE A 146 -6.59 2.72 -12.77
N HIS A 147 -7.44 3.72 -12.53
CA HIS A 147 -7.20 5.10 -12.94
C HIS A 147 -7.63 6.10 -11.87
N PRO A 148 -6.80 7.15 -11.61
CA PRO A 148 -7.17 8.20 -10.69
C PRO A 148 -8.11 9.22 -11.34
N PHE A 149 -9.21 9.52 -10.65
CA PHE A 149 -10.17 10.55 -11.00
C PHE A 149 -10.44 11.44 -9.79
N PRO A 150 -9.50 12.36 -9.47
CA PRO A 150 -9.75 13.34 -8.43
C PRO A 150 -10.98 14.16 -8.76
N SER A 151 -11.64 14.68 -7.73
CA SER A 151 -12.87 15.43 -7.88
C SER A 151 -12.70 16.62 -8.80
N SER A 152 -13.62 16.77 -9.73
CA SER A 152 -13.76 17.92 -10.63
C SER A 152 -14.62 19.03 -10.02
N VAL A 153 -14.69 20.16 -10.69
CA VAL A 153 -15.43 21.34 -10.24
C VAL A 153 -16.39 21.85 -11.32
N ASP A 154 -17.57 22.31 -10.88
CA ASP A 154 -18.42 23.16 -11.71
C ASP A 154 -17.95 24.63 -11.63
N ARG A 155 -16.97 24.94 -12.47
CA ARG A 155 -16.35 26.28 -12.50
C ARG A 155 -17.35 27.40 -12.72
N ALA A 156 -18.34 27.20 -13.61
CA ALA A 156 -19.35 28.23 -13.91
C ALA A 156 -20.24 28.49 -12.70
N HIS A 157 -20.55 27.45 -11.93
CA HIS A 157 -21.33 27.57 -10.71
C HIS A 157 -20.60 28.38 -9.64
N PHE A 158 -19.34 28.02 -9.32
CA PHE A 158 -18.58 28.68 -8.26
C PHE A 158 -18.00 30.04 -8.69
N ALA A 159 -17.73 30.27 -9.97
CA ALA A 159 -17.31 31.59 -10.48
C ALA A 159 -18.33 32.70 -10.17
N LYS A 160 -19.58 32.37 -9.90
CA LYS A 160 -20.58 33.34 -9.40
C LYS A 160 -20.14 34.05 -8.12
N ALA A 161 -19.38 33.36 -7.26
CA ALA A 161 -18.83 33.97 -6.04
C ALA A 161 -17.86 35.11 -6.35
N ARG A 162 -17.08 35.04 -7.48
CA ARG A 162 -16.21 36.12 -7.91
C ARG A 162 -16.99 37.34 -8.39
N ALA A 163 -18.07 37.13 -9.13
CA ALA A 163 -18.91 38.20 -9.67
C ALA A 163 -19.70 38.91 -8.55
N GLN A 164 -20.18 38.17 -7.56
CA GLN A 164 -20.93 38.70 -6.42
C GLN A 164 -20.08 39.53 -5.46
N SER A 165 -18.80 39.21 -5.30
CA SER A 165 -17.89 40.02 -4.50
C SER A 165 -17.67 41.46 -5.04
N HIS A 166 -18.12 41.72 -6.28
CA HIS A 166 -17.98 43.01 -6.97
C HIS A 166 -19.31 43.70 -7.31
N ALA A 167 -20.44 43.00 -7.17
CA ALA A 167 -21.77 43.53 -7.55
C ALA A 167 -22.70 43.61 -6.34
N ALA A 168 -23.11 44.78 -5.98
CA ALA A 168 -24.02 45.10 -4.86
C ALA A 168 -25.46 44.57 -5.03
N ASN A 169 -25.75 43.62 -5.92
CA ASN A 169 -27.13 43.30 -6.37
C ASN A 169 -27.64 41.86 -6.15
N GLU A 170 -26.83 40.92 -5.62
CA GLU A 170 -27.40 39.68 -5.08
C GLU A 170 -27.15 39.67 -3.57
N ALA A 171 -28.23 39.64 -2.79
CA ALA A 171 -28.15 39.69 -1.36
C ALA A 171 -27.38 38.49 -0.80
N GLU A 172 -26.33 38.80 -0.05
CA GLU A 172 -25.65 37.81 0.80
C GLU A 172 -26.68 37.14 1.71
N PRO A 173 -26.55 35.84 2.05
CA PRO A 173 -27.49 35.16 2.95
C PRO A 173 -27.62 35.87 4.30
N ASP A 174 -28.84 36.11 4.75
CA ASP A 174 -29.17 36.87 5.97
C ASP A 174 -28.47 36.32 7.22
N ASP A 175 -28.27 34.99 7.28
CA ASP A 175 -27.63 34.31 8.41
C ASP A 175 -26.09 34.44 8.41
N GLN A 176 -25.51 35.02 7.35
CA GLN A 176 -24.09 35.37 7.26
C GLN A 176 -23.84 36.88 7.16
N ALA A 177 -24.73 37.62 6.52
CA ALA A 177 -24.54 39.03 6.15
C ALA A 177 -24.22 39.95 7.35
N HIS A 178 -24.71 39.59 8.56
CA HIS A 178 -24.49 40.36 9.77
C HIS A 178 -23.15 40.09 10.48
N LEU A 179 -22.39 39.07 10.05
CA LEU A 179 -21.11 38.70 10.67
C LEU A 179 -20.01 39.68 10.23
N PRO A 180 -19.14 40.16 11.14
CA PRO A 180 -18.06 41.05 10.78
C PRO A 180 -16.99 40.39 9.94
N HIS A 181 -16.27 41.14 9.12
CA HIS A 181 -15.04 40.73 8.45
C HIS A 181 -13.82 40.96 9.36
N PRO A 182 -12.72 40.19 9.19
CA PRO A 182 -12.56 39.16 8.20
C PRO A 182 -13.35 37.90 8.52
N ARG A 183 -13.85 37.21 7.46
CA ARG A 183 -14.57 35.96 7.56
C ARG A 183 -13.76 34.82 6.95
N LEU A 184 -13.50 33.81 7.75
CA LEU A 184 -12.83 32.58 7.31
C LEU A 184 -13.86 31.45 7.32
N GLY A 185 -14.08 30.79 6.17
CA GLY A 185 -15.21 29.88 6.02
C GLY A 185 -14.85 28.47 5.56
N PHE A 186 -15.66 27.51 6.00
CA PHE A 186 -15.70 26.14 5.54
C PHE A 186 -17.12 25.77 5.19
N TYR A 187 -17.34 25.02 4.10
CA TYR A 187 -18.58 24.31 3.87
C TYR A 187 -18.37 22.82 3.62
N GLY A 188 -19.24 22.01 4.15
CA GLY A 188 -19.26 20.55 4.01
C GLY A 188 -19.77 19.87 5.27
N VAL A 189 -19.78 18.55 5.25
CA VAL A 189 -20.14 17.76 6.43
C VAL A 189 -19.11 18.01 7.54
N ILE A 190 -19.60 18.32 8.73
CA ILE A 190 -18.80 18.47 9.96
C ILE A 190 -18.87 17.14 10.69
N ASP A 191 -17.83 16.33 10.60
CA ASP A 191 -17.74 14.98 11.14
C ASP A 191 -16.38 14.69 11.79
N GLU A 192 -16.12 13.44 12.12
CA GLU A 192 -14.89 12.95 12.77
C GLU A 192 -13.58 13.25 12.02
N ARG A 193 -13.66 13.68 10.76
CA ARG A 193 -12.49 14.06 9.96
C ARG A 193 -12.02 15.50 10.22
N MET A 194 -12.83 16.31 10.92
CA MET A 194 -12.48 17.69 11.24
C MET A 194 -11.53 17.76 12.44
N ASP A 195 -10.55 18.65 12.38
CA ASP A 195 -9.73 19.01 13.54
C ASP A 195 -10.45 20.09 14.37
N LEU A 196 -11.27 19.63 15.31
CA LEU A 196 -12.05 20.52 16.17
C LEU A 196 -11.16 21.36 17.11
N GLN A 197 -9.97 20.84 17.47
CA GLN A 197 -9.02 21.58 18.31
C GLN A 197 -8.35 22.71 17.51
N LEU A 198 -8.02 22.47 16.25
CA LEU A 198 -7.52 23.50 15.35
C LEU A 198 -8.54 24.64 15.16
N ILE A 199 -9.82 24.28 14.94
CA ILE A 199 -10.90 25.29 14.80
C ILE A 199 -11.03 26.12 16.07
N ALA A 200 -10.97 25.49 17.24
CA ALA A 200 -10.98 26.18 18.52
C ALA A 200 -9.77 27.12 18.69
N ALA A 201 -8.57 26.62 18.37
CA ALA A 201 -7.33 27.39 18.47
C ALA A 201 -7.33 28.62 17.55
N LEU A 202 -7.82 28.47 16.32
CA LEU A 202 -7.98 29.57 15.36
C LEU A 202 -8.94 30.65 15.91
N ALA A 203 -10.08 30.23 16.47
CA ALA A 203 -11.05 31.14 17.06
C ALA A 203 -10.50 31.87 18.28
N ASP A 204 -9.72 31.18 19.10
CA ASP A 204 -9.07 31.77 20.30
C ASP A 204 -7.92 32.73 19.95
N ALA A 205 -7.17 32.47 18.88
CA ALA A 205 -6.06 33.28 18.41
C ALA A 205 -6.52 34.63 17.84
N HIS A 206 -7.65 34.66 17.14
CA HIS A 206 -8.21 35.85 16.48
C HIS A 206 -9.66 36.09 16.86
N PRO A 207 -9.89 36.67 18.04
CA PRO A 207 -11.24 36.96 18.51
C PRO A 207 -12.02 37.93 17.63
N ASP A 208 -11.34 38.75 16.85
CA ASP A 208 -11.90 39.73 15.90
C ASP A 208 -12.27 39.14 14.53
N TRP A 209 -11.94 37.86 14.25
CA TRP A 209 -12.32 37.18 13.03
C TRP A 209 -13.63 36.42 13.20
N SER A 210 -14.43 36.33 12.15
CA SER A 210 -15.60 35.43 12.09
C SER A 210 -15.25 34.12 11.42
N ILE A 211 -15.34 33.00 12.13
CA ILE A 211 -15.14 31.66 11.60
C ILE A 211 -16.50 31.07 11.28
N VAL A 212 -16.74 30.78 10.01
CA VAL A 212 -18.05 30.38 9.48
C VAL A 212 -18.05 28.93 9.03
N MET A 213 -18.82 28.09 9.72
CA MET A 213 -18.94 26.65 9.45
C MET A 213 -20.32 26.36 8.85
N VAL A 214 -20.35 25.98 7.56
CA VAL A 214 -21.59 25.71 6.82
C VAL A 214 -21.69 24.21 6.54
N GLY A 215 -22.67 23.55 7.11
CA GLY A 215 -22.92 22.13 6.84
C GLY A 215 -23.62 21.40 7.98
N PRO A 216 -24.11 20.19 7.69
CA PRO A 216 -24.70 19.35 8.72
C PRO A 216 -23.62 18.76 9.62
N VAL A 217 -23.94 18.59 10.91
CA VAL A 217 -23.10 17.86 11.87
C VAL A 217 -23.52 16.39 11.86
N VAL A 218 -22.58 15.49 11.57
CA VAL A 218 -22.84 14.04 11.44
C VAL A 218 -21.74 13.28 12.13
N LYS A 219 -22.06 12.19 12.83
CA LYS A 219 -21.10 11.29 13.52
C LYS A 219 -20.23 11.93 14.61
N VAL A 220 -20.49 13.19 14.97
CA VAL A 220 -19.88 13.90 16.11
C VAL A 220 -21.02 14.37 16.99
N ASP A 221 -20.83 14.24 18.32
CA ASP A 221 -21.82 14.80 19.25
C ASP A 221 -21.80 16.34 19.13
N PRO A 222 -22.96 16.98 18.88
CA PRO A 222 -23.02 18.44 18.86
C PRO A 222 -22.50 19.12 20.15
N ALA A 223 -22.43 18.39 21.27
CA ALA A 223 -21.85 18.89 22.52
C ALA A 223 -20.31 18.96 22.48
N ASP A 224 -19.65 18.18 21.63
CA ASP A 224 -18.19 18.17 21.46
C ASP A 224 -17.69 19.31 20.55
N LEU A 225 -18.60 19.98 19.84
CA LEU A 225 -18.23 21.10 18.97
C LEU A 225 -17.72 22.28 19.79
N PRO A 226 -16.57 22.88 19.43
CA PRO A 226 -16.06 24.08 20.11
C PRO A 226 -17.06 25.23 19.99
N ARG A 227 -17.29 25.94 21.10
CA ARG A 227 -18.18 27.09 21.16
C ARG A 227 -17.39 28.32 21.49
N ARG A 228 -17.34 29.26 20.57
CA ARG A 228 -16.73 30.59 20.74
C ARG A 228 -17.70 31.64 20.18
N TYR A 229 -17.67 32.88 20.68
CA TYR A 229 -18.59 33.91 20.21
C TYR A 229 -18.35 34.33 18.75
N ASN A 230 -17.16 34.05 18.21
CA ASN A 230 -16.74 34.35 16.86
C ASN A 230 -16.75 33.06 15.94
N LEU A 231 -17.25 31.93 16.43
CA LEU A 231 -17.37 30.67 15.68
C LEU A 231 -18.86 30.38 15.43
N HIS A 232 -19.25 30.40 14.16
CA HIS A 232 -20.65 30.37 13.71
C HIS A 232 -20.97 29.10 12.94
N TYR A 233 -21.90 28.27 13.42
CA TYR A 233 -22.39 27.08 12.74
C TYR A 233 -23.72 27.41 12.08
N LEU A 234 -23.77 27.51 10.73
CA LEU A 234 -24.95 27.95 9.98
C LEU A 234 -25.85 26.80 9.51
N GLY A 235 -25.46 25.53 9.81
CA GLY A 235 -26.20 24.35 9.37
C GLY A 235 -26.07 24.05 7.88
N GLY A 236 -26.77 22.99 7.41
CA GLY A 236 -26.73 22.55 6.02
C GLY A 236 -27.38 23.56 5.07
N LYS A 237 -26.75 23.75 3.90
CA LYS A 237 -27.23 24.63 2.82
C LYS A 237 -27.32 23.88 1.49
N GLY A 238 -28.19 24.37 0.62
CA GLY A 238 -28.33 23.81 -0.74
C GLY A 238 -27.11 24.13 -1.60
N TYR A 239 -26.72 23.20 -2.48
CA TYR A 239 -25.59 23.39 -3.39
C TYR A 239 -25.69 24.66 -4.22
N ALA A 240 -26.90 25.03 -4.65
CA ALA A 240 -27.18 26.26 -5.42
C ALA A 240 -26.81 27.56 -4.66
N ASP A 241 -26.81 27.52 -3.33
CA ASP A 241 -26.56 28.71 -2.49
C ASP A 241 -25.10 28.81 -2.05
N LEU A 242 -24.30 27.73 -2.15
CA LEU A 242 -22.90 27.72 -1.69
C LEU A 242 -22.05 28.87 -2.28
N PRO A 243 -22.20 29.26 -3.57
CA PRO A 243 -21.46 30.42 -4.11
C PRO A 243 -21.77 31.74 -3.39
N LYS A 244 -22.98 31.91 -2.83
CA LYS A 244 -23.37 33.14 -2.11
C LYS A 244 -22.66 33.23 -0.77
N TYR A 245 -22.55 32.09 -0.04
CA TYR A 245 -21.78 32.02 1.20
C TYR A 245 -20.30 32.25 0.92
N LEU A 246 -19.75 31.54 -0.09
CA LEU A 246 -18.35 31.66 -0.49
C LEU A 246 -17.99 33.11 -0.89
N ALA A 247 -18.88 33.83 -1.56
CA ALA A 247 -18.67 35.24 -1.94
C ALA A 247 -18.34 36.13 -0.74
N GLY A 248 -19.00 35.91 0.39
CA GLY A 248 -18.83 36.67 1.62
C GLY A 248 -17.61 36.30 2.46
N TRP A 249 -16.79 35.30 2.07
CA TRP A 249 -15.58 34.93 2.80
C TRP A 249 -14.35 35.67 2.28
N ASP A 250 -13.37 35.89 3.17
CA ASP A 250 -12.04 36.43 2.82
C ASP A 250 -11.05 35.30 2.55
N VAL A 251 -11.13 34.18 3.31
CA VAL A 251 -10.31 33.00 3.21
C VAL A 251 -11.19 31.75 3.32
N ALA A 252 -10.89 30.70 2.57
CA ALA A 252 -11.55 29.41 2.69
C ALA A 252 -10.66 28.43 3.47
N LEU A 253 -11.26 27.62 4.33
CA LEU A 253 -10.57 26.72 5.25
C LEU A 253 -10.76 25.26 4.87
N MET A 254 -9.69 24.46 5.08
CA MET A 254 -9.69 23.00 4.99
C MET A 254 -9.09 22.41 6.28
N PRO A 255 -9.76 22.53 7.45
CA PRO A 255 -9.22 22.20 8.75
C PRO A 255 -9.48 20.73 9.11
N PHE A 256 -8.93 19.80 8.31
CA PHE A 256 -9.07 18.38 8.55
C PHE A 256 -7.98 17.84 9.48
N ALA A 257 -8.34 16.88 10.33
CA ALA A 257 -7.38 16.13 11.12
C ALA A 257 -6.50 15.28 10.22
N ILE A 258 -5.21 15.15 10.52
CA ILE A 258 -4.29 14.28 9.78
C ILE A 258 -4.24 12.92 10.49
N ASN A 259 -4.99 11.96 9.98
CA ASN A 259 -5.10 10.60 10.54
C ASN A 259 -5.42 9.58 9.42
N GLU A 260 -5.60 8.31 9.76
CA GLU A 260 -5.87 7.25 8.79
C GLU A 260 -7.16 7.47 7.98
N SER A 261 -8.20 8.09 8.56
CA SER A 261 -9.46 8.36 7.85
C SER A 261 -9.35 9.50 6.83
N THR A 262 -8.37 10.39 7.00
CA THR A 262 -8.14 11.54 6.09
C THR A 262 -6.96 11.35 5.15
N ARG A 263 -6.20 10.26 5.34
CA ARG A 263 -4.97 9.97 4.59
C ARG A 263 -5.17 9.93 3.07
N PHE A 264 -6.33 9.44 2.63
CA PHE A 264 -6.63 9.22 1.21
C PHE A 264 -7.74 10.14 0.67
N ILE A 265 -8.14 11.15 1.44
CA ILE A 265 -9.18 12.06 0.95
C ILE A 265 -8.67 12.95 -0.17
N SER A 266 -9.49 13.09 -1.21
CA SER A 266 -9.31 14.07 -2.28
C SER A 266 -10.40 15.12 -2.18
N PRO A 267 -10.14 16.26 -1.52
CA PRO A 267 -11.16 17.20 -1.18
C PRO A 267 -11.75 17.91 -2.41
N THR A 268 -13.04 17.80 -2.61
CA THR A 268 -13.78 18.49 -3.67
C THR A 268 -13.78 20.02 -3.48
N LYS A 269 -13.61 20.47 -2.25
CA LYS A 269 -13.79 21.87 -1.84
C LYS A 269 -12.65 22.78 -2.31
N THR A 270 -11.42 22.28 -2.33
CA THR A 270 -10.27 23.08 -2.76
C THR A 270 -10.47 23.69 -4.16
N PRO A 271 -10.79 22.91 -5.22
CA PRO A 271 -11.05 23.50 -6.52
C PRO A 271 -12.32 24.36 -6.56
N GLU A 272 -13.34 24.10 -5.74
CA GLU A 272 -14.54 24.91 -5.63
C GLU A 272 -14.22 26.31 -5.03
N TYR A 273 -13.44 26.35 -3.93
CA TYR A 273 -12.99 27.60 -3.32
C TYR A 273 -12.11 28.44 -4.27
N LEU A 274 -11.18 27.77 -4.94
CA LEU A 274 -10.32 28.40 -5.95
C LEU A 274 -11.13 28.94 -7.13
N ALA A 275 -12.11 28.18 -7.63
CA ALA A 275 -13.02 28.64 -8.68
C ALA A 275 -13.84 29.85 -8.21
N GLY A 276 -14.21 29.91 -6.96
CA GLY A 276 -14.86 31.07 -6.32
C GLY A 276 -13.92 32.26 -6.06
N GLY A 277 -12.62 32.12 -6.36
CA GLY A 277 -11.64 33.20 -6.22
C GLY A 277 -11.24 33.46 -4.77
N LYS A 278 -11.25 32.44 -3.93
CA LYS A 278 -10.82 32.55 -2.51
C LYS A 278 -9.48 31.85 -2.31
N PRO A 279 -8.54 32.46 -1.55
CA PRO A 279 -7.38 31.74 -1.08
C PRO A 279 -7.79 30.64 -0.09
N VAL A 280 -7.06 29.54 -0.09
CA VAL A 280 -7.36 28.34 0.69
C VAL A 280 -6.25 28.07 1.68
N VAL A 281 -6.60 27.80 2.94
CA VAL A 281 -5.67 27.29 3.94
C VAL A 281 -6.07 25.88 4.32
N SER A 282 -5.14 24.95 4.19
CA SER A 282 -5.35 23.52 4.41
C SER A 282 -4.36 22.95 5.42
N THR A 283 -4.79 21.99 6.21
CA THR A 283 -3.84 21.06 6.83
C THR A 283 -3.14 20.23 5.76
N ALA A 284 -2.07 19.53 6.09
CA ALA A 284 -1.19 18.83 5.15
C ALA A 284 -1.84 17.60 4.48
N ILE A 285 -2.94 17.81 3.77
CA ILE A 285 -3.63 16.78 2.99
C ILE A 285 -2.83 16.50 1.72
N VAL A 286 -2.43 15.24 1.53
CA VAL A 286 -1.54 14.80 0.45
C VAL A 286 -2.05 15.24 -0.94
N ASP A 287 -3.32 15.03 -1.24
CA ASP A 287 -3.89 15.37 -2.55
C ASP A 287 -4.10 16.88 -2.74
N VAL A 288 -4.22 17.68 -1.67
CA VAL A 288 -4.20 19.15 -1.76
C VAL A 288 -2.80 19.63 -2.11
N ILE A 289 -1.77 19.15 -1.40
CA ILE A 289 -0.36 19.50 -1.66
C ILE A 289 0.01 19.14 -3.10
N ARG A 290 -0.33 17.93 -3.55
CA ARG A 290 0.03 17.42 -4.88
C ARG A 290 -0.54 18.26 -6.01
N HIS A 291 -1.79 18.67 -5.91
CA HIS A 291 -2.50 19.33 -7.03
C HIS A 291 -2.43 20.86 -6.98
N TYR A 292 -2.32 21.40 -5.78
CA TYR A 292 -2.50 22.84 -5.58
C TYR A 292 -1.39 23.47 -4.73
N GLY A 293 -0.47 22.68 -4.17
CA GLY A 293 0.58 23.17 -3.25
C GLY A 293 1.58 24.17 -3.88
N GLU A 294 1.67 24.19 -5.22
CA GLU A 294 2.50 25.17 -5.95
C GLU A 294 1.78 26.51 -6.22
N LEU A 295 0.49 26.59 -5.91
CA LEU A 295 -0.28 27.81 -6.08
C LEU A 295 -0.13 28.72 -4.84
N ASP A 296 0.27 29.96 -5.03
CA ASP A 296 0.30 30.96 -3.94
C ASP A 296 -1.06 31.11 -3.23
N ALA A 297 -2.14 30.79 -3.92
CA ALA A 297 -3.51 30.80 -3.43
C ALA A 297 -3.83 29.65 -2.46
N VAL A 298 -2.96 28.63 -2.34
CA VAL A 298 -3.14 27.48 -1.47
C VAL A 298 -1.99 27.40 -0.51
N ARG A 299 -2.31 27.54 0.77
CA ARG A 299 -1.36 27.53 1.86
C ARG A 299 -1.57 26.28 2.70
N VAL A 300 -0.51 25.59 3.05
CA VAL A 300 -0.56 24.31 3.76
C VAL A 300 0.27 24.38 5.03
N ALA A 301 -0.27 23.86 6.11
CA ALA A 301 0.38 23.83 7.41
C ALA A 301 0.38 22.44 8.02
N ASP A 302 1.47 22.09 8.71
CA ASP A 302 1.67 20.80 9.38
C ASP A 302 1.18 20.79 10.83
N ASP A 303 0.98 21.98 11.44
CA ASP A 303 0.51 22.12 12.81
C ASP A 303 -0.45 23.30 12.99
N HIS A 304 -1.04 23.42 14.18
CA HIS A 304 -2.04 24.46 14.49
C HIS A 304 -1.47 25.87 14.43
N GLN A 305 -0.23 26.08 14.88
CA GLN A 305 0.40 27.41 14.85
C GLN A 305 0.70 27.85 13.43
N GLY A 306 1.25 26.94 12.63
CA GLY A 306 1.46 27.15 11.21
C GLY A 306 0.16 27.45 10.47
N PHE A 307 -0.92 26.71 10.78
CA PHE A 307 -2.21 26.95 10.14
C PHE A 307 -2.77 28.34 10.44
N ILE A 308 -2.64 28.83 11.68
CA ILE A 308 -3.05 30.18 12.06
C ILE A 308 -2.21 31.22 11.31
N ALA A 309 -0.89 31.05 11.25
CA ALA A 309 0.01 31.95 10.53
C ALA A 309 -0.30 31.95 9.00
N GLU A 310 -0.63 30.82 8.42
CA GLU A 310 -1.03 30.73 7.01
C GLU A 310 -2.41 31.37 6.76
N CYS A 311 -3.33 31.37 7.74
CA CYS A 311 -4.58 32.12 7.66
C CYS A 311 -4.32 33.62 7.63
N GLU A 312 -3.39 34.15 8.44
CA GLU A 312 -2.98 35.56 8.42
C GLU A 312 -2.38 35.96 7.06
N ALA A 313 -1.50 35.13 6.53
CA ALA A 313 -0.88 35.33 5.23
C ALA A 313 -1.89 35.29 4.08
N ALA A 314 -2.82 34.34 4.11
CA ALA A 314 -3.91 34.20 3.13
C ALA A 314 -4.84 35.40 3.17
N LEU A 315 -5.14 35.90 4.37
CA LEU A 315 -5.97 37.10 4.55
C LEU A 315 -5.28 38.36 4.00
N ALA A 316 -3.99 38.52 4.27
CA ALA A 316 -3.20 39.63 3.70
C ALA A 316 -3.21 39.57 2.16
N MET A 317 -3.09 38.38 1.58
CA MET A 317 -3.16 38.16 0.13
C MET A 317 -4.56 38.44 -0.45
N SER A 318 -5.63 38.12 0.29
CA SER A 318 -7.01 38.36 -0.16
C SER A 318 -7.31 39.86 -0.28
N GLN A 319 -6.65 40.71 0.54
CA GLN A 319 -6.79 42.15 0.57
C GLN A 319 -5.91 42.89 -0.44
N THR A 320 -4.86 42.23 -0.97
CA THR A 320 -4.01 42.81 -2.02
C THR A 320 -4.64 42.61 -3.41
N GLY A 321 -4.61 43.69 -4.24
CA GLY A 321 -5.10 43.63 -5.64
C GLY A 321 -6.62 43.82 -5.78
N ILE A 322 -7.28 44.47 -4.84
CA ILE A 322 -8.68 44.91 -4.94
C ILE A 322 -8.83 46.12 -5.90
N ASP A 323 -7.72 46.73 -6.27
CA ASP A 323 -7.69 47.79 -7.25
C ASP A 323 -7.69 47.27 -8.69
N LYS A 324 -7.90 48.12 -9.65
CA LYS A 324 -8.24 47.89 -11.08
C LYS A 324 -7.38 46.89 -11.87
N THR A 325 -6.38 46.24 -11.27
CA THR A 325 -5.42 45.35 -11.96
C THR A 325 -5.72 43.84 -11.79
N GLY A 326 -6.71 43.45 -11.01
CA GLY A 326 -7.04 42.05 -10.72
C GLY A 326 -6.07 41.42 -9.71
N ARG A 327 -6.39 40.19 -9.29
CA ARG A 327 -5.56 39.41 -8.37
C ARG A 327 -4.57 38.56 -9.17
N PRO A 328 -3.25 38.83 -9.17
CA PRO A 328 -2.28 38.11 -10.03
C PRO A 328 -2.30 36.59 -9.86
N TRP A 329 -2.56 36.11 -8.64
CA TRP A 329 -2.62 34.67 -8.33
C TRP A 329 -3.82 33.94 -8.95
N LEU A 330 -4.90 34.67 -9.33
CA LEU A 330 -6.08 34.08 -9.98
C LEU A 330 -5.77 33.54 -11.37
N GLU A 331 -4.83 34.12 -12.10
CA GLU A 331 -4.44 33.63 -13.43
C GLU A 331 -3.79 32.23 -13.34
N ALA A 332 -2.92 32.02 -12.34
CA ALA A 332 -2.33 30.71 -12.08
C ALA A 332 -3.40 29.68 -11.67
N VAL A 333 -4.34 30.08 -10.82
CA VAL A 333 -5.49 29.26 -10.42
C VAL A 333 -6.34 28.86 -11.65
N ASP A 334 -6.68 29.84 -12.47
CA ASP A 334 -7.51 29.58 -13.65
C ASP A 334 -6.84 28.65 -14.66
N LYS A 335 -5.53 28.72 -14.79
CA LYS A 335 -4.74 27.79 -15.61
C LYS A 335 -4.81 26.36 -15.08
N VAL A 336 -4.64 26.15 -13.76
CA VAL A 336 -4.74 24.83 -13.14
C VAL A 336 -6.16 24.27 -13.24
N LEU A 337 -7.18 25.12 -13.06
CA LEU A 337 -8.58 24.71 -13.16
C LEU A 337 -9.10 24.55 -14.61
N ALA A 338 -8.32 24.95 -15.63
CA ALA A 338 -8.79 24.94 -17.03
C ALA A 338 -9.21 23.55 -17.50
N ASP A 339 -8.45 22.52 -17.12
CA ASP A 339 -8.68 21.13 -17.51
C ASP A 339 -9.57 20.35 -16.53
N LEU A 340 -9.94 20.96 -15.40
CA LEU A 340 -10.77 20.35 -14.37
C LEU A 340 -12.25 20.66 -14.65
N SER A 341 -12.93 19.77 -15.36
CA SER A 341 -14.38 19.85 -15.55
C SER A 341 -15.04 18.48 -15.46
N TRP A 342 -16.27 18.46 -14.96
CA TRP A 342 -17.06 17.23 -14.95
C TRP A 342 -17.32 16.65 -16.32
N ASP A 343 -17.30 17.46 -17.40
CA ASP A 343 -17.46 16.97 -18.77
C ASP A 343 -16.21 16.27 -19.27
N THR A 344 -15.02 16.80 -18.98
CA THR A 344 -13.73 16.14 -19.28
C THR A 344 -13.59 14.83 -18.49
N THR A 345 -13.91 14.84 -17.19
CA THR A 345 -13.89 13.65 -16.34
C THR A 345 -14.84 12.58 -16.88
N TYR A 346 -16.08 12.95 -17.18
CA TYR A 346 -17.06 12.05 -17.79
C TYR A 346 -16.55 11.45 -19.11
N ALA A 347 -16.02 12.26 -20.03
CA ALA A 347 -15.55 11.77 -21.33
C ALA A 347 -14.44 10.72 -21.17
N ARG A 348 -13.49 10.95 -20.25
CA ARG A 348 -12.41 10.01 -19.94
C ARG A 348 -12.94 8.71 -19.28
N MET A 349 -13.82 8.83 -18.30
CA MET A 349 -14.43 7.67 -17.68
C MET A 349 -15.25 6.85 -18.67
N ALA A 350 -16.06 7.52 -19.52
CA ALA A 350 -16.88 6.86 -20.52
C ALA A 350 -16.01 6.07 -21.52
N ALA A 351 -14.91 6.64 -21.99
CA ALA A 351 -13.97 5.95 -22.89
C ALA A 351 -13.39 4.68 -22.24
N LEU A 352 -12.96 4.74 -20.98
CA LEU A 352 -12.43 3.57 -20.25
C LEU A 352 -13.50 2.49 -20.01
N VAL A 353 -14.75 2.89 -19.79
CA VAL A 353 -15.88 1.95 -19.67
C VAL A 353 -16.15 1.28 -21.03
N ASP A 354 -16.13 2.03 -22.14
CA ASP A 354 -16.31 1.47 -23.48
C ASP A 354 -15.19 0.50 -23.84
N GLU A 355 -13.94 0.81 -23.48
CA GLU A 355 -12.81 -0.11 -23.62
C GLU A 355 -12.98 -1.37 -22.75
N GLY A 356 -13.49 -1.23 -21.53
CA GLY A 356 -13.81 -2.35 -20.64
C GLY A 356 -14.85 -3.29 -21.24
N MET A 357 -15.93 -2.72 -21.81
CA MET A 357 -16.95 -3.48 -22.53
C MET A 357 -16.38 -4.27 -23.71
N VAL A 358 -15.50 -3.66 -24.50
CA VAL A 358 -14.85 -4.31 -25.65
C VAL A 358 -13.95 -5.45 -25.16
N ARG A 359 -13.11 -5.24 -24.13
CA ARG A 359 -12.24 -6.29 -23.56
C ARG A 359 -13.04 -7.47 -23.04
N ARG A 360 -14.09 -7.22 -22.24
CA ARG A 360 -14.95 -8.27 -21.71
C ARG A 360 -15.69 -9.03 -22.81
N SER A 361 -16.14 -8.36 -23.85
CA SER A 361 -16.75 -9.00 -25.02
C SER A 361 -15.75 -9.86 -25.79
N GLN A 362 -14.51 -9.39 -25.97
CA GLN A 362 -13.44 -10.15 -26.61
C GLN A 362 -13.02 -11.37 -25.78
N ALA A 363 -12.91 -11.23 -24.46
CA ALA A 363 -12.63 -12.34 -23.57
C ALA A 363 -13.74 -13.39 -23.63
N ALA A 364 -15.01 -12.98 -23.66
CA ALA A 364 -16.14 -13.89 -23.85
C ALA A 364 -16.11 -14.56 -25.23
N ALA A 365 -15.78 -13.85 -26.30
CA ALA A 365 -15.65 -14.40 -27.66
C ALA A 365 -14.46 -15.38 -27.78
N THR A 366 -13.36 -15.11 -27.08
CA THR A 366 -12.18 -15.99 -27.02
C THR A 366 -12.51 -17.24 -26.20
N ALA A 367 -13.29 -17.10 -25.13
CA ALA A 367 -13.78 -18.23 -24.35
C ALA A 367 -14.76 -19.13 -25.14
N VAL A 368 -15.55 -18.57 -26.06
CA VAL A 368 -16.44 -19.34 -26.96
C VAL A 368 -15.65 -20.11 -28.02
N ASN A 369 -14.47 -19.62 -28.45
CA ASN A 369 -13.59 -20.30 -29.43
C ASN A 369 -12.51 -21.16 -28.77
N ALA A 370 -12.36 -21.13 -27.45
CA ALA A 370 -11.57 -22.12 -26.73
C ALA A 370 -12.33 -23.46 -26.73
N PRO A 371 -11.65 -24.64 -26.87
CA PRO A 371 -12.32 -25.92 -26.78
C PRO A 371 -13.09 -25.96 -25.46
N ALA A 372 -14.40 -26.24 -25.55
CA ALA A 372 -15.41 -26.15 -24.53
C ALA A 372 -14.85 -26.49 -23.13
N ILE A 373 -14.77 -25.49 -22.24
CA ILE A 373 -14.62 -25.71 -20.80
C ILE A 373 -15.92 -26.40 -20.38
N GLN A 374 -15.81 -27.67 -20.01
CA GLN A 374 -16.94 -28.47 -19.56
C GLN A 374 -17.61 -27.76 -18.34
N PRO A 375 -18.95 -27.89 -18.21
CA PRO A 375 -19.70 -27.24 -17.14
C PRO A 375 -19.20 -27.63 -15.76
N ALA A 376 -19.34 -26.75 -14.81
CA ALA A 376 -19.02 -26.88 -13.39
C ALA A 376 -19.21 -28.31 -12.86
N GLY A 377 -18.08 -29.01 -12.56
CA GLY A 377 -18.16 -30.37 -12.06
C GLY A 377 -16.84 -31.08 -11.81
N ARG A 378 -15.71 -30.54 -12.23
CA ARG A 378 -14.41 -31.10 -11.85
C ARG A 378 -13.49 -29.97 -11.38
N ARG A 379 -13.28 -29.90 -10.05
CA ARG A 379 -12.19 -29.12 -9.45
C ARG A 379 -10.88 -29.48 -10.17
N ARG A 380 -10.09 -28.48 -10.59
CA ARG A 380 -8.78 -28.73 -11.19
C ARG A 380 -7.90 -29.45 -10.18
N HIS A 381 -7.26 -30.54 -10.60
CA HIS A 381 -6.38 -31.32 -9.76
C HIS A 381 -4.92 -30.98 -10.08
N PHE A 382 -4.15 -30.68 -9.05
CA PHE A 382 -2.71 -30.49 -9.09
C PHE A 382 -2.02 -31.53 -8.19
N ASP A 383 -0.82 -31.94 -8.53
CA ASP A 383 -0.03 -32.79 -7.65
C ASP A 383 0.44 -31.97 -6.43
N TYR A 384 0.77 -30.71 -6.65
CA TYR A 384 1.22 -29.80 -5.60
C TYR A 384 0.53 -28.43 -5.67
N LEU A 385 0.11 -27.93 -4.51
CA LEU A 385 -0.19 -26.52 -4.27
C LEU A 385 0.99 -25.91 -3.52
N ILE A 386 1.56 -24.82 -4.02
CA ILE A 386 2.70 -24.10 -3.39
C ILE A 386 2.27 -22.68 -3.08
N CYS A 387 2.31 -22.30 -1.78
CA CYS A 387 1.98 -20.97 -1.31
C CYS A 387 3.26 -20.15 -1.12
N GLY A 388 3.43 -19.11 -1.94
CA GLY A 388 4.57 -18.18 -1.97
C GLY A 388 5.50 -18.41 -3.15
N ALA A 389 5.58 -17.42 -4.05
CA ALA A 389 6.38 -17.41 -5.28
C ALA A 389 7.77 -16.74 -5.11
N GLY A 390 8.33 -16.77 -3.89
CA GLY A 390 9.72 -16.40 -3.61
C GLY A 390 10.68 -17.56 -3.93
N PHE A 391 11.97 -17.43 -3.55
CA PHE A 391 12.98 -18.48 -3.83
C PHE A 391 12.56 -19.89 -3.41
N ALA A 392 11.97 -20.03 -2.21
CA ALA A 392 11.58 -21.36 -1.72
C ALA A 392 10.56 -22.03 -2.62
N GLY A 393 9.46 -21.34 -2.91
CA GLY A 393 8.35 -21.91 -3.70
C GLY A 393 8.71 -22.03 -5.16
N SER A 394 9.39 -21.05 -5.76
CA SER A 394 9.75 -21.07 -7.17
C SER A 394 10.74 -22.20 -7.52
N VAL A 395 11.77 -22.40 -6.67
CA VAL A 395 12.72 -23.52 -6.86
C VAL A 395 12.03 -24.87 -6.71
N LEU A 396 11.11 -25.02 -5.75
CA LEU A 396 10.33 -26.26 -5.60
C LEU A 396 9.39 -26.49 -6.77
N ALA A 397 8.68 -25.44 -7.21
CA ALA A 397 7.77 -25.53 -8.36
C ALA A 397 8.52 -26.01 -9.61
N GLU A 398 9.66 -25.38 -9.90
CA GLU A 398 10.52 -25.74 -11.03
C GLU A 398 11.02 -27.18 -10.92
N ARG A 399 11.60 -27.59 -9.79
CA ARG A 399 12.10 -28.96 -9.61
C ARG A 399 10.99 -30.02 -9.73
N LEU A 400 9.83 -29.78 -9.13
CA LEU A 400 8.69 -30.70 -9.19
C LEU A 400 8.14 -30.81 -10.63
N ALA A 401 8.04 -29.70 -11.34
CA ALA A 401 7.55 -29.68 -12.71
C ALA A 401 8.57 -30.28 -13.68
N SER A 402 9.82 -29.82 -13.68
CA SER A 402 10.82 -30.19 -14.67
C SER A 402 11.43 -31.57 -14.44
N GLN A 403 11.65 -32.00 -13.21
CA GLN A 403 12.35 -33.23 -12.87
C GLN A 403 11.43 -34.38 -12.47
N SER A 404 10.20 -34.07 -11.99
CA SER A 404 9.24 -35.06 -11.54
C SER A 404 7.95 -35.07 -12.37
N ASN A 405 7.87 -34.24 -13.40
CA ASN A 405 6.68 -34.06 -14.27
C ASN A 405 5.38 -33.85 -13.48
N LYS A 406 5.45 -33.12 -12.35
CA LYS A 406 4.31 -32.83 -11.47
C LYS A 406 3.57 -31.59 -11.94
N LYS A 407 2.24 -31.59 -11.85
CA LYS A 407 1.42 -30.42 -12.07
C LYS A 407 1.41 -29.59 -10.79
N VAL A 408 1.87 -28.36 -10.88
CA VAL A 408 2.04 -27.44 -9.75
C VAL A 408 1.14 -26.24 -9.92
N LEU A 409 0.36 -25.91 -8.89
CA LEU A 409 -0.24 -24.60 -8.72
C LEU A 409 0.62 -23.79 -7.75
N LEU A 410 1.21 -22.70 -8.24
CA LEU A 410 2.00 -21.76 -7.45
C LEU A 410 1.17 -20.51 -7.23
N ILE A 411 0.91 -20.15 -5.97
CA ILE A 411 0.16 -18.95 -5.60
C ILE A 411 1.03 -17.99 -4.81
N ASP A 412 0.79 -16.68 -4.96
CA ASP A 412 1.38 -15.66 -4.11
C ASP A 412 0.36 -14.54 -3.84
N ARG A 413 0.31 -14.03 -2.60
CA ARG A 413 -0.58 -12.91 -2.24
C ARG A 413 -0.18 -11.58 -2.87
N ARG A 414 1.08 -11.45 -3.33
CA ARG A 414 1.58 -10.27 -4.05
C ARG A 414 1.27 -10.35 -5.54
N PRO A 415 1.21 -9.21 -6.25
CA PRO A 415 0.91 -9.18 -7.70
C PRO A 415 2.11 -9.57 -8.57
N HIS A 416 3.11 -10.23 -8.02
CA HIS A 416 4.35 -10.57 -8.72
C HIS A 416 5.01 -11.82 -8.11
N VAL A 417 5.82 -12.50 -8.90
CA VAL A 417 6.75 -13.55 -8.45
C VAL A 417 8.03 -12.94 -7.88
N GLY A 418 8.92 -13.77 -7.32
CA GLY A 418 10.23 -13.36 -6.80
C GLY A 418 10.21 -13.02 -5.31
N GLY A 419 9.05 -12.90 -4.67
CA GLY A 419 8.93 -12.60 -3.24
C GLY A 419 9.66 -11.30 -2.87
N ASN A 420 10.52 -11.34 -1.84
CA ASN A 420 11.29 -10.16 -1.44
C ASN A 420 12.41 -9.79 -2.42
N ALA A 421 12.82 -10.69 -3.32
CA ALA A 421 13.84 -10.39 -4.34
C ALA A 421 13.27 -9.73 -5.59
N TYR A 422 11.98 -9.43 -5.61
CA TYR A 422 11.32 -8.76 -6.73
C TYR A 422 11.99 -7.42 -7.05
N ASP A 423 12.30 -7.23 -8.31
CA ASP A 423 12.84 -6.00 -8.87
C ASP A 423 12.04 -5.56 -10.10
N LYS A 424 12.08 -4.29 -10.39
CA LYS A 424 11.38 -3.67 -11.52
C LYS A 424 12.06 -2.38 -11.95
N HIS A 425 11.73 -1.90 -13.14
CA HIS A 425 12.16 -0.57 -13.58
C HIS A 425 11.24 0.52 -12.99
N ASP A 426 11.85 1.62 -12.59
CA ASP A 426 11.11 2.84 -12.24
C ASP A 426 10.69 3.63 -13.49
N GLU A 427 10.06 4.79 -13.29
CA GLU A 427 9.61 5.66 -14.39
C GLU A 427 10.77 6.21 -15.25
N ALA A 428 11.98 6.26 -14.71
CA ALA A 428 13.18 6.66 -15.46
C ALA A 428 13.83 5.49 -16.21
N GLY A 429 13.33 4.25 -16.04
CA GLY A 429 13.90 3.04 -16.63
C GLY A 429 15.10 2.47 -15.85
N ILE A 430 15.26 2.84 -14.57
CA ILE A 430 16.30 2.32 -13.70
C ILE A 430 15.78 1.08 -12.97
N LEU A 431 16.47 -0.05 -13.11
CA LEU A 431 16.14 -1.29 -12.41
C LEU A 431 16.47 -1.14 -10.92
N PHE A 432 15.47 -1.30 -10.06
CA PHE A 432 15.60 -1.23 -8.62
C PHE A 432 14.88 -2.38 -7.92
N HIS A 433 15.30 -2.71 -6.71
CA HIS A 433 14.67 -3.75 -5.89
C HIS A 433 13.57 -3.14 -5.03
N GLN A 434 12.35 -3.63 -5.18
CA GLN A 434 11.17 -3.10 -4.47
C GLN A 434 11.28 -3.23 -2.95
N TYR A 435 11.95 -4.27 -2.46
CA TYR A 435 12.02 -4.64 -1.05
C TYR A 435 13.45 -4.58 -0.50
N GLY A 436 14.22 -3.55 -0.93
CA GLY A 436 15.60 -3.32 -0.51
C GLY A 436 16.63 -4.16 -1.29
N PRO A 437 17.92 -3.88 -1.10
CA PRO A 437 18.97 -4.48 -1.90
C PRO A 437 19.12 -5.98 -1.62
N HIS A 438 19.09 -6.76 -2.66
CA HIS A 438 19.34 -8.19 -2.66
C HIS A 438 20.59 -8.47 -3.50
N ILE A 439 21.62 -9.02 -2.90
CA ILE A 439 22.87 -9.40 -3.55
C ILE A 439 23.02 -10.91 -3.39
N PHE A 440 23.17 -11.61 -4.50
CA PHE A 440 23.34 -13.05 -4.46
C PHE A 440 24.79 -13.43 -4.16
N HIS A 441 25.00 -14.25 -3.12
CA HIS A 441 26.32 -14.74 -2.73
C HIS A 441 26.21 -16.16 -2.19
N THR A 442 27.18 -17.03 -2.46
CA THR A 442 27.22 -18.40 -1.98
C THR A 442 28.59 -19.04 -2.18
N ASN A 443 28.88 -20.09 -1.40
CA ASN A 443 30.00 -21.00 -1.63
C ASN A 443 29.56 -22.35 -2.24
N SER A 444 28.26 -22.48 -2.61
CA SER A 444 27.71 -23.73 -3.12
C SER A 444 27.66 -23.77 -4.66
N ASP A 445 28.51 -24.57 -5.28
CA ASP A 445 28.48 -24.82 -6.72
C ASP A 445 27.16 -25.43 -7.20
N GLU A 446 26.48 -26.20 -6.36
CA GLU A 446 25.18 -26.78 -6.69
C GLU A 446 24.13 -25.68 -6.92
N ILE A 447 24.08 -24.71 -5.99
CA ILE A 447 23.14 -23.61 -6.06
C ILE A 447 23.45 -22.68 -7.26
N VAL A 448 24.73 -22.40 -7.49
CA VAL A 448 25.16 -21.62 -8.67
C VAL A 448 24.75 -22.32 -9.97
N ARG A 449 25.02 -23.61 -10.11
CA ARG A 449 24.63 -24.38 -11.30
C ARG A 449 23.13 -24.43 -11.50
N HIS A 450 22.37 -24.53 -10.42
CA HIS A 450 20.90 -24.55 -10.52
C HIS A 450 20.36 -23.22 -11.04
N LEU A 451 20.70 -22.11 -10.39
CA LEU A 451 20.18 -20.79 -10.76
C LEU A 451 20.74 -20.28 -12.11
N SER A 452 21.94 -20.70 -12.50
CA SER A 452 22.54 -20.35 -13.80
C SER A 452 21.79 -20.92 -15.02
N GLN A 453 20.85 -21.81 -14.82
CA GLN A 453 19.97 -22.29 -15.88
C GLN A 453 18.94 -21.21 -16.27
N PHE A 454 18.63 -20.26 -15.39
CA PHE A 454 17.57 -19.28 -15.54
C PHE A 454 18.05 -17.84 -15.71
N THR A 455 19.37 -17.59 -15.48
CA THR A 455 19.94 -16.26 -15.65
C THR A 455 21.42 -16.30 -16.00
N GLY A 456 21.90 -15.30 -16.72
CA GLY A 456 23.31 -14.97 -16.75
C GLY A 456 23.71 -14.12 -15.54
N TRP A 457 24.97 -14.17 -15.14
CA TRP A 457 25.46 -13.46 -13.96
C TRP A 457 26.37 -12.28 -14.35
N ARG A 458 26.24 -11.19 -13.59
CA ARG A 458 27.19 -10.08 -13.53
C ARG A 458 27.95 -10.19 -12.22
N THR A 459 29.24 -10.45 -12.27
CA THR A 459 30.10 -10.46 -11.06
C THR A 459 30.00 -9.12 -10.34
N TYR A 460 29.74 -9.17 -9.04
CA TYR A 460 29.62 -8.00 -8.20
C TYR A 460 30.05 -8.30 -6.78
N GLU A 461 31.15 -7.71 -6.33
CA GLU A 461 31.60 -7.79 -4.95
C GLU A 461 30.95 -6.66 -4.13
N HIS A 462 30.16 -7.02 -3.14
CA HIS A 462 29.40 -6.06 -2.35
C HIS A 462 30.29 -5.31 -1.36
N LYS A 463 30.23 -3.97 -1.43
CA LYS A 463 30.88 -3.06 -0.50
C LYS A 463 29.85 -2.18 0.17
N VAL A 464 30.04 -1.95 1.46
CA VAL A 464 29.17 -1.12 2.30
C VAL A 464 30.01 -0.09 3.03
N LEU A 465 29.54 1.13 3.09
CA LEU A 465 30.09 2.17 3.95
C LEU A 465 29.13 2.45 5.12
N ALA A 466 29.67 2.94 6.22
CA ALA A 466 28.89 3.47 7.34
C ALA A 466 29.16 4.97 7.50
N SER A 467 28.13 5.75 7.72
CA SER A 467 28.23 7.17 8.09
C SER A 467 28.47 7.28 9.59
N VAL A 468 29.72 7.54 9.97
CA VAL A 468 30.17 7.61 11.36
C VAL A 468 30.99 8.88 11.56
N ASP A 469 30.65 9.69 12.56
CA ASP A 469 31.32 10.93 12.91
C ASP A 469 31.54 11.87 11.69
N GLY A 470 30.56 11.94 10.79
CA GLY A 470 30.61 12.78 9.59
C GLY A 470 31.48 12.23 8.44
N GLN A 471 32.00 11.02 8.58
CA GLN A 471 32.81 10.34 7.57
C GLN A 471 32.10 9.08 7.03
N LEU A 472 32.37 8.74 5.77
CA LEU A 472 31.97 7.46 5.19
C LEU A 472 33.14 6.48 5.31
N VAL A 473 32.99 5.48 6.17
CA VAL A 473 34.06 4.51 6.47
C VAL A 473 33.61 3.09 6.11
N PRO A 474 34.54 2.21 5.69
CA PRO A 474 34.18 0.83 5.34
C PRO A 474 33.57 0.03 6.49
N ILE A 475 32.57 -0.79 6.15
CA ILE A 475 32.04 -1.87 6.99
C ILE A 475 31.98 -3.15 6.13
N PRO A 476 32.50 -4.27 6.59
CA PRO A 476 33.04 -4.64 7.91
C PRO A 476 34.21 -3.76 8.38
N ILE A 477 34.28 -3.58 9.73
CA ILE A 477 35.41 -2.88 10.33
C ILE A 477 36.71 -3.55 9.90
N ASN A 478 37.63 -2.77 9.33
CA ASN A 478 38.91 -3.22 8.84
C ASN A 478 40.01 -2.18 9.14
N ARG A 479 41.24 -2.42 8.71
CA ARG A 479 42.37 -1.50 8.95
C ARG A 479 42.14 -0.09 8.39
N THR A 480 41.46 0.03 7.25
CA THR A 480 41.10 1.32 6.68
C THR A 480 40.13 2.06 7.58
N THR A 481 39.11 1.37 8.09
CA THR A 481 38.11 1.92 9.05
C THR A 481 38.82 2.46 10.31
N VAL A 482 39.72 1.67 10.88
CA VAL A 482 40.48 2.04 12.09
C VAL A 482 41.39 3.26 11.80
N ASN A 483 42.13 3.25 10.71
CA ASN A 483 42.99 4.37 10.34
C ASN A 483 42.21 5.68 10.15
N MET A 484 41.09 5.61 9.46
CA MET A 484 40.22 6.80 9.20
C MET A 484 39.64 7.38 10.49
N LEU A 485 39.08 6.54 11.36
CA LEU A 485 38.38 7.02 12.56
C LEU A 485 39.32 7.54 13.65
N TYR A 486 40.49 6.93 13.79
CA TYR A 486 41.45 7.26 14.83
C TYR A 486 42.61 8.12 14.36
N GLY A 487 42.65 8.51 13.09
CA GLY A 487 43.75 9.29 12.52
C GLY A 487 45.10 8.52 12.56
N LEU A 488 45.06 7.19 12.46
CA LEU A 488 46.21 6.33 12.54
C LEU A 488 46.78 5.99 11.14
N ASN A 489 48.03 5.47 11.12
CA ASN A 489 48.65 4.96 9.91
C ASN A 489 49.19 3.54 10.13
N LEU A 490 48.26 2.63 10.47
CA LEU A 490 48.56 1.21 10.61
C LEU A 490 48.81 0.62 9.22
N THR A 491 49.93 -0.05 9.03
CA THR A 491 50.36 -0.56 7.71
C THR A 491 50.34 -2.08 7.62
N THR A 492 50.31 -2.79 8.77
CA THR A 492 50.28 -4.25 8.81
C THR A 492 49.08 -4.79 9.57
N ASP A 493 48.77 -6.06 9.34
CA ASP A 493 47.67 -6.76 9.99
C ASP A 493 47.92 -6.91 11.50
N GLU A 494 49.16 -7.15 11.89
CA GLU A 494 49.56 -7.30 13.30
C GLU A 494 49.36 -5.98 14.07
N GLN A 495 49.66 -4.83 13.45
CA GLN A 495 49.42 -3.52 14.07
C GLN A 495 47.94 -3.27 14.29
N CYS A 496 47.12 -3.60 13.29
CA CYS A 496 45.66 -3.48 13.40
C CYS A 496 45.10 -4.45 14.44
N GLU A 497 45.55 -5.68 14.46
CA GLU A 497 45.15 -6.67 15.47
C GLU A 497 45.53 -6.21 16.89
N ALA A 498 46.73 -5.72 17.09
CA ALA A 498 47.18 -5.20 18.39
C ALA A 498 46.30 -4.00 18.83
N PHE A 499 45.98 -3.09 17.90
CA PHE A 499 45.07 -1.98 18.19
C PHE A 499 43.68 -2.45 18.60
N LEU A 500 43.03 -3.33 17.81
CA LEU A 500 41.71 -3.85 18.11
C LEU A 500 41.69 -4.61 19.44
N LYS A 501 42.72 -5.44 19.71
CA LYS A 501 42.87 -6.12 21.02
C LYS A 501 43.01 -5.14 22.18
N SER A 502 43.63 -3.99 22.00
CA SER A 502 43.73 -2.97 23.04
C SER A 502 42.44 -2.29 23.37
N LYS A 503 41.46 -2.33 22.46
CA LYS A 503 40.11 -1.77 22.60
C LYS A 503 39.08 -2.80 23.05
N ALA A 504 39.32 -4.09 22.76
CA ALA A 504 38.42 -5.19 23.07
C ALA A 504 38.13 -5.31 24.57
N GLU A 505 36.91 -5.63 24.91
CA GLU A 505 36.48 -5.89 26.29
C GLU A 505 36.48 -7.40 26.55
N PRO A 506 36.99 -7.85 27.71
CA PRO A 506 36.94 -9.26 28.06
C PRO A 506 35.48 -9.70 28.30
N VAL A 507 35.07 -10.78 27.62
CA VAL A 507 33.75 -11.39 27.77
C VAL A 507 33.92 -12.85 28.10
N ASP A 508 33.47 -13.30 29.27
CA ASP A 508 33.63 -14.67 29.72
C ASP A 508 32.93 -15.70 28.82
N ARG A 509 31.76 -15.35 28.32
CA ARG A 509 30.98 -16.20 27.40
C ARG A 509 30.15 -15.37 26.42
N ILE A 510 30.40 -15.53 25.14
CA ILE A 510 29.66 -14.88 24.08
C ILE A 510 28.27 -15.51 23.92
N ARG A 511 27.22 -14.77 24.25
CA ARG A 511 25.80 -15.16 24.14
C ARG A 511 24.99 -14.21 23.29
N THR A 512 25.28 -12.92 23.36
CA THR A 512 24.50 -11.86 22.73
C THR A 512 25.23 -11.21 21.55
N SER A 513 24.51 -10.47 20.77
CA SER A 513 25.05 -9.67 19.68
C SER A 513 26.02 -8.58 20.16
N GLU A 514 25.79 -8.02 21.36
CA GLU A 514 26.73 -7.09 21.99
C GLU A 514 28.03 -7.79 22.35
N ASP A 515 27.98 -8.97 23.01
CA ASP A 515 29.16 -9.72 23.41
C ASP A 515 30.11 -9.99 22.22
N VAL A 516 29.56 -10.35 21.06
CA VAL A 516 30.35 -10.60 19.84
C VAL A 516 31.16 -9.39 19.46
N VAL A 517 30.54 -8.20 19.44
CA VAL A 517 31.18 -7.00 18.93
C VAL A 517 32.14 -6.39 19.94
N VAL A 518 31.74 -6.27 21.22
CA VAL A 518 32.61 -5.66 22.24
C VAL A 518 33.84 -6.51 22.52
N SER A 519 33.74 -7.82 22.42
CA SER A 519 34.90 -8.72 22.54
C SER A 519 35.85 -8.67 21.36
N ALA A 520 35.41 -8.20 20.20
CA ALA A 520 36.23 -8.11 18.99
C ALA A 520 36.83 -6.72 18.77
N VAL A 521 36.07 -5.64 18.99
CA VAL A 521 36.47 -4.27 18.61
C VAL A 521 36.31 -3.24 19.74
N GLY A 522 35.72 -3.64 20.90
CA GLY A 522 35.53 -2.77 22.05
C GLY A 522 34.25 -1.92 22.00
N ARG A 523 33.97 -1.26 23.13
CA ARG A 523 32.74 -0.49 23.38
C ARG A 523 32.55 0.66 22.40
N GLU A 524 33.59 1.43 22.18
CA GLU A 524 33.51 2.63 21.32
C GLU A 524 33.07 2.29 19.89
N LEU A 525 33.68 1.30 19.25
CA LEU A 525 33.29 0.89 17.89
C LEU A 525 31.94 0.18 17.87
N TYR A 526 31.58 -0.54 18.94
CA TYR A 526 30.25 -1.09 19.10
C TYR A 526 29.18 0.01 19.11
N GLU A 527 29.34 1.05 19.90
CA GLU A 527 28.40 2.17 19.99
C GLU A 527 28.27 2.93 18.65
N LYS A 528 29.40 3.16 17.98
CA LYS A 528 29.43 3.90 16.71
C LYS A 528 28.81 3.16 15.52
N PHE A 529 28.96 1.83 15.43
CA PHE A 529 28.55 1.05 14.25
C PHE A 529 27.34 0.17 14.47
N PHE A 530 27.20 -0.45 15.65
CA PHE A 530 26.30 -1.58 15.84
C PHE A 530 25.11 -1.26 16.76
N GLN A 531 25.31 -0.56 17.84
CA GLN A 531 24.28 -0.38 18.86
C GLN A 531 23.06 0.35 18.29
N GLY A 532 23.24 1.56 17.74
CA GLY A 532 22.14 2.35 17.19
C GLY A 532 21.52 1.70 15.97
N TYR A 533 22.34 1.16 15.06
CA TYR A 533 21.84 0.43 13.88
C TYR A 533 20.97 -0.76 14.28
N THR A 534 21.46 -1.59 15.21
CA THR A 534 20.78 -2.82 15.64
C THR A 534 19.49 -2.51 16.40
N ARG A 535 19.50 -1.49 17.26
CA ARG A 535 18.27 -1.03 17.94
C ARG A 535 17.20 -0.58 16.93
N LYS A 536 17.58 0.16 15.90
CA LYS A 536 16.64 0.56 14.82
C LYS A 536 16.13 -0.66 14.08
N GLN A 537 17.03 -1.51 13.58
CA GLN A 537 16.70 -2.66 12.74
C GLN A 537 15.81 -3.67 13.48
N TRP A 538 16.11 -3.99 14.74
CA TRP A 538 15.45 -5.07 15.47
C TRP A 538 14.41 -4.59 16.49
N GLY A 539 14.41 -3.30 16.82
CA GLY A 539 13.51 -2.74 17.83
C GLY A 539 13.84 -3.15 19.27
N VAL A 540 15.00 -3.79 19.48
CA VAL A 540 15.50 -4.26 20.79
C VAL A 540 16.99 -4.02 20.90
N ASP A 541 17.48 -3.98 22.13
CA ASP A 541 18.91 -3.79 22.39
C ASP A 541 19.73 -5.00 21.93
N PRO A 542 20.95 -4.81 21.37
CA PRO A 542 21.84 -5.91 20.99
C PRO A 542 22.16 -6.90 22.10
N SER A 543 22.14 -6.47 23.37
CA SER A 543 22.30 -7.34 24.54
C SER A 543 21.16 -8.35 24.75
N GLN A 544 20.04 -8.15 24.06
CA GLN A 544 18.85 -9.03 24.10
C GLN A 544 18.69 -9.90 22.85
N LEU A 545 19.59 -9.75 21.88
CA LEU A 545 19.59 -10.50 20.63
C LEU A 545 20.63 -11.63 20.66
N ASP A 546 20.28 -12.74 20.03
CA ASP A 546 21.21 -13.85 19.83
C ASP A 546 22.49 -13.40 19.10
N LYS A 547 23.60 -13.97 19.45
CA LYS A 547 24.94 -13.70 18.85
C LYS A 547 24.94 -13.83 17.32
N SER A 548 24.09 -14.64 16.73
CA SER A 548 24.03 -14.89 15.29
C SER A 548 23.69 -13.63 14.46
N VAL A 549 23.13 -12.60 15.07
CA VAL A 549 22.78 -11.35 14.37
C VAL A 549 24.02 -10.58 13.92
N THR A 550 25.02 -10.42 14.81
CA THR A 550 26.23 -9.64 14.54
C THR A 550 27.44 -10.48 14.12
N SER A 551 27.49 -11.78 14.49
CA SER A 551 28.57 -12.67 14.08
C SER A 551 28.71 -12.89 12.57
N ARG A 552 27.75 -12.43 11.79
CA ARG A 552 27.74 -12.48 10.31
C ARG A 552 28.62 -11.39 9.67
N VAL A 553 28.88 -10.31 10.39
CA VAL A 553 29.72 -9.21 9.94
C VAL A 553 31.11 -9.43 10.50
N PRO A 554 32.11 -9.83 9.67
CA PRO A 554 33.43 -10.10 10.16
C PRO A 554 34.13 -8.81 10.61
N THR A 555 35.08 -8.94 11.53
CA THR A 555 36.12 -7.92 11.81
C THR A 555 37.40 -8.34 11.11
N ARG A 556 38.06 -7.42 10.41
CA ARG A 556 39.29 -7.70 9.62
C ARG A 556 40.43 -6.84 10.07
N THR A 557 41.67 -7.38 9.97
CA THR A 557 42.92 -6.69 10.27
C THR A 557 43.59 -6.12 9.00
N ASN A 558 43.15 -6.61 7.83
CA ASN A 558 43.62 -6.14 6.52
C ASN A 558 42.76 -4.98 5.97
N THR A 559 42.95 -4.65 4.70
CA THR A 559 42.23 -3.59 3.99
C THR A 559 41.10 -4.11 3.11
N ASP A 560 40.70 -5.39 3.23
CA ASP A 560 39.61 -5.97 2.46
C ASP A 560 38.27 -5.36 2.91
N ASP A 561 37.61 -4.64 2.01
CA ASP A 561 36.36 -3.92 2.24
C ASP A 561 35.11 -4.64 1.69
N ARG A 562 35.27 -5.89 1.21
CA ARG A 562 34.16 -6.71 0.74
C ARG A 562 33.25 -7.08 1.92
N TYR A 563 31.94 -6.92 1.74
CA TYR A 563 30.99 -7.21 2.79
C TYR A 563 30.82 -8.72 3.05
N PHE A 564 30.87 -9.54 2.00
CA PHE A 564 30.79 -11.01 2.07
C PHE A 564 32.17 -11.66 1.85
N ASN A 565 32.31 -12.89 2.35
CA ASN A 565 33.51 -13.71 2.16
C ASN A 565 33.32 -14.81 1.10
N ASP A 566 32.07 -14.94 0.58
CA ASP A 566 31.71 -16.01 -0.35
C ASP A 566 32.47 -15.90 -1.67
N SER A 567 32.85 -17.06 -2.22
CA SER A 567 33.61 -17.15 -3.46
C SER A 567 32.80 -16.73 -4.70
N PHE A 568 31.48 -16.93 -4.65
CA PHE A 568 30.55 -16.48 -5.69
C PHE A 568 29.73 -15.30 -5.16
N GLN A 569 29.89 -14.13 -5.79
CA GLN A 569 29.09 -12.93 -5.52
C GLN A 569 28.71 -12.31 -6.85
N ALA A 570 27.41 -12.21 -7.12
CA ALA A 570 26.93 -11.76 -8.42
C ALA A 570 25.48 -11.23 -8.37
N MET A 571 25.13 -10.51 -9.42
CA MET A 571 23.76 -10.07 -9.69
C MET A 571 23.24 -10.74 -10.96
N PRO A 572 21.95 -11.12 -11.02
CA PRO A 572 21.32 -11.55 -12.28
C PRO A 572 21.41 -10.43 -13.32
N LYS A 573 21.86 -10.73 -14.55
CA LYS A 573 22.10 -9.70 -15.58
C LYS A 573 20.87 -8.88 -15.94
N LEU A 574 19.70 -9.51 -15.94
CA LEU A 574 18.42 -8.88 -16.30
C LEU A 574 17.50 -8.69 -15.09
N GLY A 575 18.04 -8.81 -13.89
CA GLY A 575 17.30 -8.71 -12.63
C GLY A 575 16.79 -10.06 -12.11
N PHE A 576 16.36 -10.04 -10.86
CA PHE A 576 15.82 -11.23 -10.18
C PHE A 576 14.45 -11.64 -10.75
N THR A 577 13.58 -10.68 -11.03
CA THR A 577 12.24 -10.96 -11.57
C THR A 577 12.32 -11.73 -12.86
N HIS A 578 13.18 -11.32 -13.79
CA HIS A 578 13.39 -12.05 -15.05
C HIS A 578 13.96 -13.47 -14.83
N MET A 579 14.84 -13.67 -13.84
CA MET A 579 15.30 -14.99 -13.45
C MET A 579 14.15 -15.89 -12.96
N PHE A 580 13.24 -15.34 -12.14
CA PHE A 580 12.07 -16.08 -11.67
C PHE A 580 11.09 -16.40 -12.79
N GLU A 581 10.84 -15.45 -13.70
CA GLU A 581 10.01 -15.68 -14.89
C GLU A 581 10.55 -16.84 -15.71
N ASN A 582 11.86 -16.87 -16.01
CA ASN A 582 12.49 -17.99 -16.72
C ASN A 582 12.43 -19.30 -15.94
N MET A 583 12.54 -19.28 -14.62
CA MET A 583 12.46 -20.46 -13.76
C MET A 583 11.06 -21.07 -13.76
N LEU A 584 10.05 -20.25 -13.86
CA LEU A 584 8.64 -20.64 -13.75
C LEU A 584 7.97 -20.85 -15.12
N ASP A 585 8.67 -20.58 -16.22
CA ASP A 585 8.19 -20.84 -17.60
C ASP A 585 8.22 -22.33 -17.91
N HIS A 586 7.16 -23.04 -17.49
CA HIS A 586 7.02 -24.47 -17.69
C HIS A 586 5.53 -24.87 -17.79
N ASP A 587 5.16 -25.73 -18.75
CA ASP A 587 3.77 -26.17 -19.02
C ASP A 587 3.05 -26.76 -17.79
N ASN A 588 3.78 -27.37 -16.88
CA ASN A 588 3.25 -27.98 -15.67
C ASN A 588 3.15 -27.00 -14.49
N ILE A 589 3.50 -25.75 -14.65
CA ILE A 589 3.38 -24.72 -13.60
C ILE A 589 2.24 -23.76 -13.96
N THR A 590 1.25 -23.69 -13.10
CA THR A 590 0.21 -22.66 -13.16
C THR A 590 0.50 -21.64 -12.07
N ILE A 591 0.55 -20.35 -12.40
CA ILE A 591 0.83 -19.28 -11.44
C ILE A 591 -0.46 -18.48 -11.23
N MET A 592 -0.79 -18.20 -9.97
CA MET A 592 -1.84 -17.27 -9.56
C MET A 592 -1.23 -16.30 -8.56
N THR A 593 -1.03 -15.08 -8.98
CA THR A 593 -0.66 -13.95 -8.10
C THR A 593 -1.90 -13.34 -7.47
N GLU A 594 -1.74 -12.45 -6.49
CA GLU A 594 -2.84 -11.81 -5.74
C GLU A 594 -3.80 -12.83 -5.11
N THR A 595 -3.28 -14.02 -4.75
CA THR A 595 -4.06 -15.17 -4.30
C THR A 595 -3.49 -15.69 -2.99
N GLU A 596 -4.31 -15.73 -1.95
CA GLU A 596 -3.98 -16.33 -0.66
C GLU A 596 -4.39 -17.81 -0.60
N PHE A 597 -3.81 -18.55 0.32
CA PHE A 597 -4.17 -19.97 0.50
C PHE A 597 -5.65 -20.16 0.84
N ALA A 598 -6.23 -19.23 1.61
CA ALA A 598 -7.64 -19.26 1.95
C ALA A 598 -8.57 -19.19 0.74
N ASP A 599 -8.15 -18.48 -0.31
CA ASP A 599 -8.95 -18.25 -1.53
C ASP A 599 -9.09 -19.50 -2.40
N VAL A 600 -8.13 -20.44 -2.33
CA VAL A 600 -8.07 -21.60 -3.22
C VAL A 600 -8.22 -22.94 -2.54
N LYS A 601 -8.06 -23.01 -1.20
CA LYS A 601 -8.03 -24.29 -0.46
C LYS A 601 -9.26 -25.18 -0.66
N ASP A 602 -10.43 -24.56 -0.88
CA ASP A 602 -11.70 -25.26 -1.06
C ASP A 602 -12.09 -25.46 -2.54
N ASP A 603 -11.47 -24.72 -3.47
CA ASP A 603 -11.79 -24.72 -4.90
C ASP A 603 -10.84 -25.58 -5.75
N VAL A 604 -9.66 -25.87 -5.25
CA VAL A 604 -8.61 -26.62 -5.93
C VAL A 604 -8.37 -27.96 -5.24
N LEU A 605 -8.27 -29.03 -6.03
CA LEU A 605 -7.83 -30.34 -5.52
C LEU A 605 -6.31 -30.44 -5.68
N TYR A 606 -5.62 -30.82 -4.62
CA TYR A 606 -4.16 -31.06 -4.65
C TYR A 606 -3.81 -32.25 -3.75
N ASP A 607 -2.73 -32.94 -4.11
CA ASP A 607 -2.26 -34.07 -3.30
C ASP A 607 -1.39 -33.61 -2.13
N ARG A 608 -0.65 -32.47 -2.31
CA ARG A 608 0.31 -31.96 -1.32
C ARG A 608 0.37 -30.46 -1.31
N LEU A 609 0.63 -29.94 -0.10
CA LEU A 609 0.83 -28.53 0.12
C LEU A 609 2.30 -28.23 0.46
N VAL A 610 2.86 -27.21 -0.18
CA VAL A 610 4.09 -26.54 0.24
C VAL A 610 3.73 -25.14 0.72
N PHE A 611 4.06 -24.80 1.96
CA PHE A 611 3.74 -23.52 2.54
C PHE A 611 5.02 -22.75 2.89
N THR A 612 5.17 -21.55 2.34
CA THR A 612 6.37 -20.71 2.56
C THR A 612 6.10 -19.42 3.35
N GLY A 613 4.83 -19.16 3.68
CA GLY A 613 4.39 -18.03 4.50
C GLY A 613 4.67 -18.21 6.00
N PRO A 614 4.23 -17.26 6.86
CA PRO A 614 4.39 -17.35 8.30
C PRO A 614 3.69 -18.59 8.87
N VAL A 615 4.42 -19.40 9.65
CA VAL A 615 3.88 -20.65 10.18
C VAL A 615 2.75 -20.44 11.19
N ASP A 616 2.82 -19.37 11.95
CA ASP A 616 1.78 -18.98 12.90
C ASP A 616 0.46 -18.58 12.22
N GLU A 617 0.53 -17.92 11.07
CA GLU A 617 -0.62 -17.60 10.21
C GLU A 617 -1.29 -18.88 9.69
N PHE A 618 -0.51 -19.87 9.25
CA PHE A 618 -1.04 -21.17 8.81
C PHE A 618 -1.88 -21.88 9.86
N PHE A 619 -1.54 -21.70 11.15
CA PHE A 619 -2.25 -22.28 12.29
C PHE A 619 -3.16 -21.26 13.03
N ASP A 620 -3.66 -20.24 12.30
CA ASP A 620 -4.62 -19.23 12.80
C ASP A 620 -4.15 -18.58 14.12
N PHE A 621 -2.84 -18.33 14.24
CA PHE A 621 -2.21 -17.71 15.42
C PHE A 621 -2.55 -18.41 16.75
N ARG A 622 -2.77 -19.70 16.72
CA ARG A 622 -3.26 -20.52 17.86
C ARG A 622 -2.51 -20.33 19.17
N TYR A 623 -1.21 -20.05 19.10
CA TYR A 623 -0.36 -19.78 20.27
C TYR A 623 0.05 -18.32 20.40
N GLY A 624 -0.56 -17.44 19.60
CA GLY A 624 -0.21 -16.03 19.47
C GLY A 624 0.74 -15.77 18.29
N LYS A 625 0.86 -14.51 17.88
CA LYS A 625 1.71 -14.11 16.75
C LYS A 625 3.19 -14.28 17.07
N LEU A 626 3.93 -14.84 16.13
CA LEU A 626 5.39 -14.82 16.16
C LEU A 626 5.91 -13.41 15.87
N PRO A 627 6.85 -12.88 16.66
CA PRO A 627 7.39 -11.55 16.40
C PRO A 627 8.27 -11.50 15.17
N TYR A 628 7.95 -10.59 14.25
CA TYR A 628 8.74 -10.27 13.08
C TYR A 628 9.12 -8.78 13.09
N ARG A 629 10.15 -8.44 12.35
CA ARG A 629 10.43 -7.05 11.93
C ARG A 629 9.96 -6.84 10.51
N SER A 630 9.41 -5.68 10.29
CA SER A 630 9.00 -5.17 8.99
C SER A 630 9.93 -4.05 8.53
N LEU A 631 9.78 -3.68 7.25
CA LEU A 631 10.53 -2.58 6.63
C LEU A 631 9.59 -1.75 5.76
N ARG A 632 9.75 -0.44 5.82
CA ARG A 632 9.14 0.51 4.89
C ARG A 632 10.23 1.08 3.98
N PHE A 633 10.00 1.02 2.69
CA PHE A 633 10.91 1.50 1.67
C PHE A 633 10.39 2.81 1.05
N VAL A 634 11.26 3.80 0.93
CA VAL A 634 10.96 5.06 0.24
C VAL A 634 11.92 5.19 -0.93
N HIS A 635 11.38 5.06 -2.14
CA HIS A 635 12.12 5.16 -3.39
C HIS A 635 12.10 6.59 -3.90
N GLN A 636 13.25 7.06 -4.38
CA GLN A 636 13.41 8.39 -4.96
C GLN A 636 14.34 8.32 -6.17
N THR A 637 13.95 9.01 -7.25
CA THR A 637 14.78 9.19 -8.44
C THR A 637 15.34 10.60 -8.46
N HIS A 638 16.66 10.72 -8.62
CA HIS A 638 17.39 11.99 -8.62
C HIS A 638 17.96 12.30 -10.00
N ASP A 639 17.96 13.59 -10.37
CA ASP A 639 18.52 14.10 -11.63
C ASP A 639 20.03 14.31 -11.51
N MET A 640 20.74 13.22 -11.21
CA MET A 640 22.20 13.15 -11.10
C MET A 640 22.68 11.74 -11.45
N GLU A 641 23.90 11.64 -11.96
CA GLU A 641 24.45 10.35 -12.38
C GLU A 641 24.73 9.40 -11.22
N GLN A 642 25.11 9.91 -10.05
CA GLN A 642 25.46 9.10 -8.88
C GLN A 642 25.14 9.86 -7.59
N TYR A 643 24.52 9.20 -6.64
CA TYR A 643 24.14 9.76 -5.34
C TYR A 643 25.20 9.47 -4.25
N GLN A 644 25.74 8.26 -4.22
CA GLN A 644 26.69 7.81 -3.21
C GLN A 644 27.80 6.95 -3.83
N PRO A 645 28.98 6.79 -3.16
CA PRO A 645 30.13 6.12 -3.77
C PRO A 645 30.00 4.60 -3.87
N VAL A 646 29.07 3.97 -3.15
CA VAL A 646 28.85 2.52 -3.13
C VAL A 646 27.36 2.20 -3.16
N ALA A 647 27.01 0.95 -3.40
CA ALA A 647 25.60 0.52 -3.47
C ALA A 647 24.82 0.76 -2.17
N VAL A 648 25.45 0.63 -1.01
CA VAL A 648 24.79 0.73 0.30
C VAL A 648 25.62 1.57 1.26
N VAL A 649 24.97 2.57 1.86
CA VAL A 649 25.53 3.34 2.98
C VAL A 649 24.64 3.12 4.20
N ASN A 650 25.23 2.62 5.29
CA ASN A 650 24.55 2.44 6.57
C ASN A 650 24.61 3.71 7.42
N TYR A 651 23.55 3.99 8.16
CA TYR A 651 23.42 5.14 9.06
C TYR A 651 23.19 4.63 10.49
N PRO A 652 24.23 4.32 11.26
CA PRO A 652 24.09 3.77 12.60
C PRO A 652 23.60 4.76 13.65
N HIS A 653 23.76 6.07 13.44
CA HIS A 653 23.38 7.08 14.42
C HIS A 653 21.88 6.99 14.80
N PRO A 654 21.52 7.06 16.09
CA PRO A 654 20.14 6.90 16.54
C PRO A 654 19.18 8.00 16.04
N ASP A 655 19.66 9.23 15.84
CA ASP A 655 18.85 10.35 15.35
C ASP A 655 18.51 10.25 13.86
N THR A 656 19.15 9.35 13.11
CA THR A 656 18.81 9.09 11.73
C THR A 656 17.68 8.06 11.68
N PRO A 657 16.49 8.37 11.13
CA PRO A 657 15.32 7.50 11.25
C PRO A 657 15.37 6.23 10.37
N TYR A 658 16.18 6.25 9.32
CA TYR A 658 16.43 5.09 8.45
C TYR A 658 17.72 4.37 8.83
N THR A 659 17.85 3.11 8.42
CA THR A 659 19.04 2.31 8.68
C THR A 659 20.05 2.43 7.55
N ARG A 660 19.62 2.55 6.31
CA ARG A 660 20.49 2.64 5.14
C ARG A 660 19.85 3.32 3.95
N ILE A 661 20.71 3.77 3.03
CA ILE A 661 20.34 4.21 1.68
C ILE A 661 21.00 3.25 0.69
N SER A 662 20.20 2.78 -0.29
CA SER A 662 20.66 1.90 -1.36
C SER A 662 20.58 2.61 -2.71
N GLU A 663 21.63 2.53 -3.53
CA GLU A 663 21.69 3.03 -4.91
C GLU A 663 21.91 1.87 -5.87
N TYR A 664 20.92 1.60 -6.72
CA TYR A 664 20.83 0.34 -7.47
C TYR A 664 21.76 0.25 -8.69
N LYS A 665 22.12 1.37 -9.33
CA LYS A 665 23.02 1.34 -10.48
C LYS A 665 24.38 0.69 -10.19
N HIS A 666 24.85 0.79 -8.95
CA HIS A 666 26.04 0.05 -8.52
C HIS A 666 25.83 -1.47 -8.59
N LEU A 667 24.63 -1.96 -8.20
CA LEU A 667 24.26 -3.39 -8.21
C LEU A 667 24.06 -3.88 -9.64
N THR A 668 23.28 -3.15 -10.44
CA THR A 668 22.86 -3.56 -11.78
C THR A 668 23.93 -3.28 -12.84
N GLY A 669 24.83 -2.33 -12.59
CA GLY A 669 25.83 -1.84 -13.57
C GLY A 669 25.21 -0.98 -14.67
N GLN A 670 23.98 -0.58 -14.52
CA GLN A 670 23.26 0.25 -15.49
C GLN A 670 23.87 1.65 -15.56
N LYS A 671 24.04 2.17 -16.78
CA LYS A 671 24.48 3.54 -17.02
C LYS A 671 23.28 4.40 -17.35
N HIS A 672 23.05 5.44 -16.57
CA HIS A 672 21.93 6.34 -16.75
C HIS A 672 22.25 7.74 -16.19
N ALA A 673 21.76 8.82 -16.81
CA ALA A 673 21.99 10.19 -16.36
C ALA A 673 21.32 10.49 -14.99
N LYS A 674 20.22 9.78 -14.69
CA LYS A 674 19.55 9.81 -13.37
C LYS A 674 19.96 8.62 -12.52
N THR A 675 19.71 8.71 -11.22
CA THR A 675 19.89 7.58 -10.30
C THR A 675 18.70 7.42 -9.38
N SER A 676 18.42 6.16 -8.99
CA SER A 676 17.35 5.83 -8.06
C SER A 676 17.92 5.24 -6.78
N ILE A 677 17.46 5.77 -5.67
CA ILE A 677 17.84 5.36 -4.32
C ILE A 677 16.64 4.91 -3.51
N THR A 678 16.90 4.15 -2.47
CA THR A 678 15.90 3.71 -1.51
C THR A 678 16.36 3.97 -0.10
N PHE A 679 15.53 4.67 0.67
CA PHE A 679 15.64 4.77 2.12
C PHE A 679 14.92 3.59 2.76
N GLU A 680 15.56 2.95 3.73
CA GLU A 680 15.04 1.78 4.44
C GLU A 680 14.72 2.12 5.89
N TYR A 681 13.44 2.12 6.24
CA TYR A 681 12.92 2.43 7.58
C TYR A 681 12.45 1.15 8.25
N PRO A 682 13.04 0.74 9.37
CA PRO A 682 12.56 -0.39 10.15
C PRO A 682 11.21 -0.10 10.80
N SER A 683 10.33 -1.10 10.82
CA SER A 683 9.01 -1.03 11.41
C SER A 683 8.71 -2.25 12.29
N ALA A 684 7.87 -2.06 13.30
CA ALA A 684 7.30 -3.15 14.06
C ALA A 684 6.06 -3.76 13.38
N GLU A 685 5.43 -2.99 12.50
CA GLU A 685 4.19 -3.34 11.80
C GLU A 685 4.42 -3.43 10.29
N GLY A 686 3.63 -4.24 9.60
CA GLY A 686 3.70 -4.47 8.16
C GLY A 686 4.04 -5.92 7.82
N ASP A 687 4.42 -6.16 6.56
CA ASP A 687 4.82 -7.47 6.07
C ASP A 687 6.01 -8.04 6.88
N PRO A 688 6.00 -9.34 7.20
CA PRO A 688 7.08 -9.97 7.94
C PRO A 688 8.33 -10.14 7.05
N TYR A 689 9.43 -9.47 7.42
CA TYR A 689 10.72 -9.61 6.71
C TYR A 689 11.70 -10.48 7.49
N TYR A 690 11.83 -10.25 8.79
CA TYR A 690 12.85 -10.90 9.62
C TYR A 690 12.25 -11.46 10.91
N PRO A 691 12.35 -12.78 11.17
CA PRO A 691 12.10 -13.34 12.49
C PRO A 691 13.04 -12.71 13.51
N ILE A 692 12.53 -12.30 14.67
CA ILE A 692 13.36 -11.70 15.73
C ILE A 692 14.05 -12.82 16.52
N PRO A 693 15.39 -12.95 16.46
CA PRO A 693 16.10 -14.07 17.05
C PRO A 693 16.33 -13.87 18.56
N ARG A 694 15.30 -14.17 19.35
CA ARG A 694 15.30 -14.17 20.82
C ARG A 694 14.89 -15.55 21.34
N GLU A 695 15.40 -15.93 22.50
CA GLU A 695 15.13 -17.25 23.09
C GLU A 695 13.63 -17.46 23.31
N GLU A 696 12.93 -16.47 23.84
CA GLU A 696 11.47 -16.53 24.06
C GLU A 696 10.67 -16.76 22.77
N ASN A 697 11.10 -16.16 21.67
CA ASN A 697 10.47 -16.34 20.37
C ASN A 697 10.73 -17.75 19.81
N GLN A 698 11.90 -18.32 20.10
CA GLN A 698 12.21 -19.70 19.74
C GLN A 698 11.36 -20.69 20.54
N VAL A 699 11.08 -20.41 21.81
CA VAL A 699 10.15 -21.22 22.62
C VAL A 699 8.73 -21.18 22.02
N LEU A 700 8.26 -20.02 21.59
CA LEU A 700 6.96 -19.91 20.93
C LEU A 700 6.97 -20.65 19.57
N TYR A 701 8.01 -20.47 18.77
CA TYR A 701 8.15 -21.17 17.49
C TYR A 701 8.14 -22.69 17.64
N LYS A 702 8.78 -23.24 18.67
CA LYS A 702 8.78 -24.69 18.93
C LYS A 702 7.37 -25.29 19.10
N LYS A 703 6.40 -24.51 19.56
CA LYS A 703 5.00 -24.95 19.63
C LYS A 703 4.39 -25.07 18.23
N TYR A 704 4.70 -24.13 17.35
CA TYR A 704 4.27 -24.19 15.95
C TYR A 704 5.01 -25.27 15.15
N GLU A 705 6.31 -25.45 15.39
CA GLU A 705 7.10 -26.53 14.80
C GLU A 705 6.52 -27.90 15.13
N ALA A 706 6.05 -28.12 16.35
CA ALA A 706 5.40 -29.36 16.74
C ALA A 706 4.08 -29.58 15.97
N LEU A 707 3.28 -28.53 15.74
CA LEU A 707 2.09 -28.62 14.90
C LEU A 707 2.45 -28.90 13.43
N ALA A 708 3.50 -28.24 12.91
CA ALA A 708 3.97 -28.45 11.54
C ALA A 708 4.46 -29.90 11.30
N LEU A 709 5.18 -30.46 12.26
CA LEU A 709 5.64 -31.85 12.21
C LEU A 709 4.48 -32.88 12.26
N ALA A 710 3.36 -32.50 12.87
CA ALA A 710 2.15 -33.34 12.90
C ALA A 710 1.34 -33.30 11.59
N ARG A 711 1.77 -32.49 10.59
CA ARG A 711 1.14 -32.36 9.25
C ARG A 711 2.06 -32.96 8.17
N PRO A 712 2.05 -34.29 7.98
CA PRO A 712 2.90 -34.96 6.98
C PRO A 712 2.50 -34.65 5.53
N ASP A 713 1.30 -34.11 5.32
CA ASP A 713 0.73 -33.64 4.05
C ASP A 713 1.23 -32.25 3.64
N VAL A 714 1.84 -31.50 4.56
CA VAL A 714 2.33 -30.13 4.33
C VAL A 714 3.85 -30.07 4.51
N SER A 715 4.51 -29.40 3.56
CA SER A 715 5.94 -29.08 3.66
C SER A 715 6.13 -27.58 3.98
N PHE A 716 6.62 -27.27 5.17
CA PHE A 716 6.95 -25.93 5.58
C PHE A 716 8.38 -25.59 5.19
N VAL A 717 8.57 -24.61 4.29
CA VAL A 717 9.86 -24.29 3.67
C VAL A 717 10.06 -22.78 3.58
N GLY A 718 11.30 -22.33 3.76
CA GLY A 718 11.63 -20.91 3.64
C GLY A 718 11.73 -20.21 4.99
N ARG A 719 12.08 -18.92 4.94
CA ARG A 719 12.42 -18.10 6.10
C ARG A 719 11.26 -17.96 7.10
N LEU A 720 10.06 -17.70 6.62
CA LEU A 720 8.89 -17.43 7.46
C LEU A 720 8.28 -18.73 8.01
N ALA A 721 8.18 -19.75 7.18
CA ALA A 721 7.61 -21.04 7.56
C ALA A 721 8.47 -21.81 8.56
N THR A 722 9.78 -21.53 8.61
CA THR A 722 10.72 -22.17 9.56
C THR A 722 11.26 -21.23 10.63
N TYR A 723 10.74 -20.00 10.68
CA TYR A 723 11.12 -18.95 11.64
C TYR A 723 12.64 -18.80 11.79
N LYS A 724 13.37 -18.79 10.66
CA LYS A 724 14.83 -18.67 10.63
C LYS A 724 15.28 -17.55 9.72
N TYR A 725 16.35 -16.88 10.11
CA TYR A 725 16.95 -15.82 9.33
C TYR A 725 17.93 -16.39 8.31
N TYR A 726 17.45 -16.72 7.12
CA TYR A 726 18.23 -17.27 6.01
C TYR A 726 18.66 -16.21 5.00
N ASN A 727 19.84 -16.40 4.41
CA ASN A 727 20.23 -15.76 3.16
C ASN A 727 19.54 -16.45 1.97
N MET A 728 19.59 -15.82 0.78
CA MET A 728 18.93 -16.36 -0.43
C MET A 728 19.43 -17.75 -0.81
N ASP A 729 20.74 -17.96 -0.77
CA ASP A 729 21.38 -19.25 -1.08
C ASP A 729 20.92 -20.36 -0.11
N GLN A 730 20.80 -20.05 1.16
CA GLN A 730 20.30 -21.01 2.17
C GLN A 730 18.84 -21.39 1.91
N VAL A 731 18.02 -20.45 1.44
CA VAL A 731 16.62 -20.73 1.05
C VAL A 731 16.59 -21.64 -0.18
N VAL A 732 17.41 -21.35 -1.19
CA VAL A 732 17.54 -22.22 -2.39
C VAL A 732 18.03 -23.61 -1.99
N GLY A 733 19.06 -23.70 -1.15
CA GLY A 733 19.59 -24.99 -0.66
C GLY A 733 18.53 -25.79 0.11
N GLN A 734 17.74 -25.11 0.97
CA GLN A 734 16.62 -25.75 1.69
C GLN A 734 15.56 -26.29 0.72
N ALA A 735 15.19 -25.52 -0.32
CA ALA A 735 14.23 -25.96 -1.33
C ALA A 735 14.72 -27.18 -2.11
N LEU A 736 15.97 -27.16 -2.56
CA LEU A 736 16.59 -28.31 -3.25
C LEU A 736 16.65 -29.57 -2.35
N ALA A 737 17.00 -29.40 -1.09
CA ALA A 737 17.01 -30.50 -0.12
C ALA A 737 15.58 -31.03 0.18
N THR A 738 14.59 -30.14 0.20
CA THR A 738 13.19 -30.52 0.38
C THR A 738 12.67 -31.30 -0.83
N TYR A 739 12.98 -30.85 -2.05
CA TYR A 739 12.67 -31.59 -3.27
C TYR A 739 13.22 -33.03 -3.22
N ARG A 740 14.51 -33.21 -2.89
CA ARG A 740 15.12 -34.56 -2.77
C ARG A 740 14.36 -35.44 -1.78
N ARG A 741 14.03 -34.92 -0.60
CA ARG A 741 13.25 -35.65 0.42
C ARG A 741 11.85 -36.04 -0.07
N LEU A 742 11.17 -35.15 -0.80
CA LEU A 742 9.86 -35.45 -1.38
C LEU A 742 9.94 -36.60 -2.38
N VAL A 743 10.91 -36.55 -3.29
CA VAL A 743 11.14 -37.63 -4.28
C VAL A 743 11.51 -38.99 -3.62
N GLU A 744 12.37 -38.96 -2.59
CA GLU A 744 12.73 -40.16 -1.82
C GLU A 744 11.52 -40.81 -1.16
N ARG A 745 10.68 -40.00 -0.47
CA ARG A 745 9.46 -40.45 0.19
C ARG A 745 8.40 -40.97 -0.80
N GLU A 746 8.26 -40.33 -1.96
CA GLU A 746 7.39 -40.84 -3.03
C GLU A 746 7.85 -42.23 -3.50
N ARG A 747 9.15 -42.40 -3.73
CA ARG A 747 9.74 -43.71 -4.15
C ARG A 747 9.58 -44.79 -3.10
N ALA A 748 9.62 -44.40 -1.82
CA ALA A 748 9.41 -45.34 -0.71
C ALA A 748 7.93 -45.69 -0.48
N GLY A 749 7.00 -45.05 -1.18
CA GLY A 749 5.56 -45.25 -0.98
C GLY A 749 5.05 -44.71 0.36
N GLU A 750 5.85 -43.85 1.02
CA GLU A 750 5.54 -43.27 2.32
C GLU A 750 4.62 -42.05 2.24
N LEU A 751 4.34 -41.58 1.02
CA LEU A 751 3.54 -40.40 0.79
C LEU A 751 2.13 -40.85 0.35
N ALA A 752 1.19 -40.88 1.32
CA ALA A 752 -0.23 -41.04 1.01
C ALA A 752 -0.72 -39.88 0.14
N THR A 753 -1.53 -40.14 -0.86
CA THR A 753 -2.18 -39.09 -1.67
C THR A 753 -3.32 -38.46 -0.86
N GLY A 754 -3.65 -37.17 -1.10
CA GLY A 754 -4.77 -36.49 -0.46
C GLY A 754 -6.09 -37.24 -0.52
N ARG A 755 -6.28 -38.07 -1.56
CA ARG A 755 -7.44 -38.98 -1.72
C ARG A 755 -7.49 -40.09 -0.66
N GLU A 756 -6.35 -40.58 -0.23
CA GLU A 756 -6.28 -41.67 0.78
C GLU A 756 -6.54 -41.12 2.19
N LEU A 757 -6.17 -39.85 2.46
CA LEU A 757 -6.42 -39.19 3.74
C LEU A 757 -7.90 -38.80 3.94
N GLU A 758 -8.61 -38.35 2.88
CA GLU A 758 -10.04 -38.08 2.96
C GLU A 758 -10.88 -39.38 3.11
N SER A 759 -10.44 -40.49 2.57
CA SER A 759 -11.12 -41.79 2.75
C SER A 759 -10.93 -42.35 4.16
N GLY A 760 -9.77 -42.11 4.81
CA GLY A 760 -9.48 -42.56 6.17
C GLY A 760 -10.18 -41.74 7.26
N LEU A 761 -10.59 -40.49 6.98
CA LEU A 761 -11.37 -39.65 7.90
C LEU A 761 -12.89 -39.89 7.84
N ARG A 762 -13.38 -40.61 6.83
CA ARG A 762 -14.79 -41.03 6.66
C ARG A 762 -15.07 -42.47 7.10
N ALA A 763 -14.06 -43.24 7.45
CA ALA A 763 -14.14 -44.55 8.06
C ALA A 763 -13.85 -44.45 9.60
#